data_1342332873d63e05471c086e1c38a321
#
_entry.id   1342332873d63e05471c086e1c38a321
#
_cell.length_a   1.000
_cell.length_b   1.000
_cell.length_c   1.000
_cell.angle_alpha   90.00
_cell.angle_beta   90.00
_cell.angle_gamma   90.00
#
_symmetry.space_group_name_H-M   'P 1'
#
loop_
_entity.id
_entity.type
_entity.pdbx_description
1 polymer ?
#
loop_
_entity_poly.entity_id
_entity_poly.type
_entity_poly.pdbx_seq_one_letter_code
_entity_poly.pdbx_strand_id
1 'polypeptide(L)'
;MSTRTALRLRMAARIRAMRRVALSHYVLNGLAGALGLLLISTAVHLWLGALAAATATVGVIVAIPPDNVAPQRGKFWQMLPAPLLSMPLFFAVQLLYASPLALGLLLVPATFLVFLGMAWGKRGAPVAIAIMLATVFAMAVPVHQGGDALAAALSTTLYFGLGAVLYLPYALLINRLFNARYRVQLLADALLSVAALLRVQARQFAPIRPGSAPAPLTGQLLRQHAALAEQLQAARDVVLESPNTPRRQRLAGMLVQVLEMRDHLLACELDLDAVRAQPGQASALAGQRAVLQALTAEVARLADALLLGRRPTPFPSLRPRLVGAALPHETEGAGFTPSLLARGLAARIGHINDEVLSLIALARGEAEPDLAVVRANWQMFVSPTTWSWRPFAGLWRWEAPALRHAMRAALAIAAGYAVAQLLPWGTHPYWMLVTIVVVLRGSLAQTLERRNSRVAGTLLGCVLALGLLSAHLPPLALVIWITLAQGVAHGFAVRRYLVTAVAATTLGLLQAHMLNNGGSTAFALLERVADTLIGTGIAWAFSYVLPSWERTQLPALVARTLAAQAQHARVSLGLGQLQAVDNAPELAWRLARREAYDSLSALVQATQRSLAEPRAVRPPLAALEHLQARGYQLLAQLTAVKTLLLLRRGLLQAEQVQAPLEQAAERIGTLLLGKAPA
;
A
#
# COMPACT_ATOMS: atom_id res chain seq x y z
N MET A 1 2.91 31.97 -23.19
CA MET A 1 2.37 31.98 -21.80
C MET A 1 3.36 32.73 -20.94
N SER A 2 2.95 33.79 -20.23
CA SER A 2 3.88 34.59 -19.44
C SER A 2 4.46 33.76 -18.27
N THR A 3 5.70 34.05 -17.88
CA THR A 3 6.39 33.39 -16.73
C THR A 3 5.56 33.49 -15.45
N ARG A 4 4.82 34.58 -15.24
CA ARG A 4 3.90 34.79 -14.11
C ARG A 4 2.71 33.81 -14.12
N THR A 5 2.14 33.54 -15.29
CA THR A 5 1.02 32.56 -15.43
C THR A 5 1.51 31.13 -15.15
N ALA A 6 2.71 30.77 -15.65
CA ALA A 6 3.32 29.45 -15.38
C ALA A 6 3.63 29.27 -13.87
N LEU A 7 4.12 30.32 -13.19
CA LEU A 7 4.38 30.29 -11.75
C LEU A 7 3.09 30.12 -10.93
N ARG A 8 2.03 30.86 -11.26
CA ARG A 8 0.71 30.74 -10.61
C ARG A 8 0.12 29.33 -10.77
N LEU A 9 0.22 28.73 -11.97
CA LEU A 9 -0.24 27.37 -12.22
C LEU A 9 0.56 26.32 -11.41
N ARG A 10 1.89 26.48 -11.33
CA ARG A 10 2.74 25.60 -10.50
C ARG A 10 2.41 25.72 -9.01
N MET A 11 2.19 26.94 -8.53
CA MET A 11 1.81 27.19 -7.14
C MET A 11 0.44 26.59 -6.80
N ALA A 12 -0.56 26.79 -7.66
CA ALA A 12 -1.88 26.18 -7.50
C ALA A 12 -1.83 24.63 -7.52
N ALA A 13 -0.97 24.04 -8.36
CA ALA A 13 -0.75 22.59 -8.39
C ALA A 13 -0.10 22.09 -7.08
N ARG A 14 0.89 22.80 -6.54
CA ARG A 14 1.52 22.49 -5.24
C ARG A 14 0.52 22.56 -4.10
N ILE A 15 -0.28 23.64 -4.03
CA ILE A 15 -1.32 23.80 -2.99
C ILE A 15 -2.33 22.65 -3.06
N ARG A 16 -2.79 22.25 -4.27
CA ARG A 16 -3.67 21.10 -4.43
C ARG A 16 -3.02 19.82 -3.94
N ALA A 17 -1.76 19.58 -4.27
CA ALA A 17 -1.02 18.41 -3.82
C ALA A 17 -0.88 18.37 -2.28
N MET A 18 -0.51 19.50 -1.65
CA MET A 18 -0.41 19.61 -0.19
C MET A 18 -1.77 19.36 0.47
N ARG A 19 -2.86 19.92 -0.07
CA ARG A 19 -4.22 19.70 0.45
C ARG A 19 -4.66 18.24 0.34
N ARG A 20 -4.35 17.55 -0.76
CA ARG A 20 -4.62 16.10 -0.92
C ARG A 20 -3.89 15.28 0.14
N VAL A 21 -2.62 15.61 0.42
CA VAL A 21 -1.84 14.96 1.49
C VAL A 21 -2.48 15.25 2.85
N ALA A 22 -2.79 16.50 3.18
CA ALA A 22 -3.38 16.89 4.47
C ALA A 22 -4.75 16.23 4.72
N LEU A 23 -5.54 16.02 3.67
CA LEU A 23 -6.86 15.38 3.74
C LEU A 23 -6.82 13.85 3.54
N SER A 24 -5.65 13.23 3.49
CA SER A 24 -5.51 11.79 3.26
C SER A 24 -5.82 10.98 4.52
N HIS A 25 -6.24 9.72 4.32
CA HIS A 25 -6.56 8.79 5.40
C HIS A 25 -5.36 8.55 6.33
N TYR A 26 -4.14 8.49 5.80
CA TYR A 26 -2.94 8.21 6.59
C TYR A 26 -2.53 9.39 7.47
N VAL A 27 -2.73 10.65 7.03
CA VAL A 27 -2.50 11.83 7.87
C VAL A 27 -3.54 11.92 8.97
N LEU A 28 -4.82 11.70 8.65
CA LEU A 28 -5.89 11.68 9.65
C LEU A 28 -5.65 10.58 10.70
N ASN A 29 -5.27 9.38 10.27
CA ASN A 29 -4.95 8.28 11.18
C ASN A 29 -3.71 8.59 12.04
N GLY A 30 -2.68 9.20 11.43
CA GLY A 30 -1.48 9.64 12.15
C GLY A 30 -1.79 10.66 13.25
N LEU A 31 -2.57 11.69 12.93
CA LEU A 31 -3.00 12.69 13.91
C LEU A 31 -3.90 12.09 15.00
N ALA A 32 -4.77 11.16 14.63
CA ALA A 32 -5.61 10.44 15.60
C ALA A 32 -4.75 9.61 16.56
N GLY A 33 -3.74 8.89 16.07
CA GLY A 33 -2.80 8.15 16.91
C GLY A 33 -2.01 9.05 17.86
N ALA A 34 -1.55 10.21 17.37
CA ALA A 34 -0.86 11.20 18.18
C ALA A 34 -1.75 11.81 19.26
N LEU A 35 -3.02 12.10 18.93
CA LEU A 35 -3.99 12.58 19.91
C LEU A 35 -4.26 11.52 21.01
N GLY A 36 -4.35 10.24 20.63
CA GLY A 36 -4.49 9.14 21.59
C GLY A 36 -3.29 9.04 22.51
N LEU A 37 -2.08 9.18 21.97
CA LEU A 37 -0.86 9.24 22.75
C LEU A 37 -0.93 10.39 23.78
N LEU A 38 -1.25 11.60 23.33
CA LEU A 38 -1.33 12.78 24.20
C LEU A 38 -2.38 12.60 25.29
N LEU A 39 -3.61 12.19 24.94
CA LEU A 39 -4.72 12.05 25.90
C LEU A 39 -4.42 10.99 26.96
N ILE A 40 -3.95 9.81 26.54
CA ILE A 40 -3.68 8.70 27.47
C ILE A 40 -2.49 9.04 28.37
N SER A 41 -1.40 9.57 27.80
CA SER A 41 -0.22 9.96 28.58
C SER A 41 -0.56 11.05 29.60
N THR A 42 -1.35 12.04 29.22
CA THR A 42 -1.79 13.11 30.12
C THR A 42 -2.71 12.56 31.22
N ALA A 43 -3.67 11.71 30.88
CA ALA A 43 -4.56 11.11 31.87
C ALA A 43 -3.77 10.26 32.89
N VAL A 44 -2.85 9.42 32.41
CA VAL A 44 -2.01 8.61 33.32
C VAL A 44 -1.10 9.50 34.15
N HIS A 45 -0.58 10.60 33.60
CA HIS A 45 0.24 11.56 34.33
C HIS A 45 -0.54 12.20 35.52
N LEU A 46 -1.75 12.62 35.25
CA LEU A 46 -2.58 13.27 36.27
C LEU A 46 -3.04 12.31 37.40
N TRP A 47 -3.21 11.02 37.09
CA TRP A 47 -3.71 10.03 38.05
C TRP A 47 -2.63 9.26 38.78
N LEU A 48 -1.53 8.92 38.09
CA LEU A 48 -0.49 8.00 38.56
C LEU A 48 0.90 8.62 38.59
N GLY A 49 1.05 9.87 38.14
CA GLY A 49 2.31 10.62 38.14
C GLY A 49 3.20 10.38 36.92
N ALA A 50 4.34 11.06 36.93
CA ALA A 50 5.23 11.17 35.76
C ALA A 50 5.84 9.85 35.32
N LEU A 51 6.28 9.00 36.26
CA LEU A 51 6.92 7.73 35.97
C LEU A 51 5.97 6.74 35.30
N ALA A 52 4.76 6.60 35.84
CA ALA A 52 3.71 5.77 35.25
C ALA A 52 3.34 6.26 33.85
N ALA A 53 3.23 7.59 33.65
CA ALA A 53 2.93 8.20 32.37
C ALA A 53 4.04 7.94 31.33
N ALA A 54 5.31 8.06 31.71
CA ALA A 54 6.44 7.80 30.81
C ALA A 54 6.39 6.36 30.28
N THR A 55 6.17 5.39 31.17
CA THR A 55 6.08 3.97 30.80
C THR A 55 4.81 3.64 30.02
N ALA A 56 3.66 4.19 30.41
CA ALA A 56 2.40 4.02 29.69
C ALA A 56 2.49 4.61 28.26
N THR A 57 3.22 5.73 28.10
CA THR A 57 3.50 6.32 26.78
C THR A 57 4.21 5.34 25.85
N VAL A 58 5.17 4.57 26.36
CA VAL A 58 5.82 3.49 25.58
C VAL A 58 4.79 2.43 25.17
N GLY A 59 3.89 2.05 26.06
CA GLY A 59 2.81 1.12 25.75
C GLY A 59 1.90 1.62 24.63
N VAL A 60 1.54 2.90 24.65
CA VAL A 60 0.77 3.53 23.56
C VAL A 60 1.56 3.52 22.25
N ILE A 61 2.83 3.95 22.25
CA ILE A 61 3.69 3.99 21.05
C ILE A 61 3.78 2.61 20.40
N VAL A 62 3.86 1.55 21.20
CA VAL A 62 3.92 0.17 20.71
C VAL A 62 2.58 -0.32 20.16
N ALA A 63 1.46 0.17 20.66
CA ALA A 63 0.14 -0.18 20.15
C ALA A 63 -0.22 0.53 18.80
N ILE A 64 0.50 1.59 18.44
CA ILE A 64 0.25 2.41 17.23
C ILE A 64 0.58 1.69 15.90
N PRO A 65 1.72 0.97 15.69
CA PRO A 65 2.06 0.40 14.39
C PRO A 65 1.00 -0.51 13.75
N PRO A 66 0.24 -1.36 14.46
CA PRO A 66 -0.85 -2.12 13.87
C PRO A 66 -2.15 -1.31 13.67
N ASP A 67 -2.22 -0.07 14.17
CA ASP A 67 -3.38 0.82 14.04
C ASP A 67 -3.45 1.47 12.65
N ASN A 68 -3.63 0.66 11.61
CA ASN A 68 -3.90 1.14 10.25
C ASN A 68 -5.40 1.24 10.00
N VAL A 69 -5.78 2.06 9.01
CA VAL A 69 -7.16 2.13 8.54
C VAL A 69 -7.58 0.75 8.04
N ALA A 70 -8.60 0.18 8.67
CA ALA A 70 -9.04 -1.19 8.46
C ALA A 70 -10.55 -1.32 8.59
N PRO A 71 -11.15 -2.43 8.11
CA PRO A 71 -12.55 -2.76 8.35
C PRO A 71 -12.87 -2.71 9.85
N GLN A 72 -14.08 -2.29 10.19
CA GLN A 72 -14.53 -2.26 11.60
C GLN A 72 -14.55 -3.66 12.19
N ARG A 73 -15.00 -4.65 11.38
CA ARG A 73 -14.94 -6.06 11.75
C ARG A 73 -13.49 -6.54 11.70
N GLY A 74 -12.98 -6.99 12.82
CA GLY A 74 -11.62 -7.51 12.91
C GLY A 74 -10.54 -6.49 13.31
N LYS A 75 -10.83 -5.21 13.42
CA LYS A 75 -9.89 -4.20 13.92
C LYS A 75 -9.33 -4.55 15.30
N PHE A 76 -10.20 -4.98 16.21
CA PHE A 76 -9.82 -5.47 17.54
C PHE A 76 -8.79 -6.61 17.45
N TRP A 77 -9.12 -7.66 16.69
CA TRP A 77 -8.23 -8.81 16.50
C TRP A 77 -6.93 -8.50 15.76
N GLN A 78 -6.93 -7.45 14.96
CA GLN A 78 -5.71 -6.96 14.30
C GLN A 78 -4.75 -6.27 15.29
N MET A 79 -5.28 -5.54 16.25
CA MET A 79 -4.50 -4.75 17.19
C MET A 79 -4.10 -5.52 18.45
N LEU A 80 -4.95 -6.41 18.95
CA LEU A 80 -4.76 -7.14 20.20
C LEU A 80 -3.44 -7.91 20.32
N PRO A 81 -2.91 -8.58 19.28
CA PRO A 81 -1.68 -9.36 19.43
C PRO A 81 -0.45 -8.53 19.81
N ALA A 82 -0.39 -7.26 19.40
CA ALA A 82 0.76 -6.41 19.72
C ALA A 82 0.89 -6.15 21.23
N PRO A 83 -0.10 -5.57 21.95
CA PRO A 83 -0.01 -5.39 23.40
C PRO A 83 0.09 -6.73 24.16
N LEU A 84 -0.68 -7.75 23.74
CA LEU A 84 -0.72 -9.04 24.44
C LEU A 84 0.64 -9.74 24.45
N LEU A 85 1.35 -9.78 23.31
CA LEU A 85 2.65 -10.43 23.19
C LEU A 85 3.80 -9.54 23.62
N SER A 86 3.62 -8.22 23.62
CA SER A 86 4.64 -7.28 24.08
C SER A 86 4.80 -7.28 25.60
N MET A 87 3.73 -7.46 26.38
CA MET A 87 3.80 -7.40 27.85
C MET A 87 4.75 -8.43 28.46
N PRO A 88 4.69 -9.74 28.13
CA PRO A 88 5.61 -10.71 28.70
C PRO A 88 7.05 -10.47 28.27
N LEU A 89 7.31 -10.01 27.02
CA LEU A 89 8.65 -9.68 26.59
C LEU A 89 9.19 -8.42 27.26
N PHE A 90 8.35 -7.40 27.45
CA PHE A 90 8.69 -6.19 28.20
C PHE A 90 9.08 -6.54 29.64
N PHE A 91 8.26 -7.37 30.31
CA PHE A 91 8.55 -7.86 31.66
C PHE A 91 9.86 -8.62 31.73
N ALA A 92 10.11 -9.56 30.82
CA ALA A 92 11.34 -10.35 30.79
C ALA A 92 12.58 -9.46 30.58
N VAL A 93 12.51 -8.44 29.72
CA VAL A 93 13.59 -7.46 29.52
C VAL A 93 13.86 -6.68 30.78
N GLN A 94 12.82 -6.18 31.47
CA GLN A 94 12.96 -5.43 32.71
C GLN A 94 13.60 -6.28 33.83
N LEU A 95 13.18 -7.54 33.92
CA LEU A 95 13.71 -8.47 34.93
C LEU A 95 15.17 -8.85 34.69
N LEU A 96 15.56 -9.01 33.41
CA LEU A 96 16.90 -9.43 33.00
C LEU A 96 17.86 -8.27 32.73
N TYR A 97 17.40 -7.03 32.88
CA TYR A 97 18.16 -5.83 32.52
C TYR A 97 19.55 -5.75 33.21
N ALA A 98 19.65 -6.21 34.46
CA ALA A 98 20.88 -6.21 35.23
C ALA A 98 21.96 -7.19 34.71
N SER A 99 21.58 -8.17 33.88
CA SER A 99 22.49 -9.18 33.34
C SER A 99 22.58 -9.07 31.82
N PRO A 100 23.62 -8.44 31.25
CA PRO A 100 23.78 -8.29 29.81
C PRO A 100 23.75 -9.63 29.05
N LEU A 101 24.34 -10.69 29.63
CA LEU A 101 24.34 -12.01 29.01
C LEU A 101 22.92 -12.61 28.94
N ALA A 102 22.18 -12.58 30.05
CA ALA A 102 20.83 -13.10 30.11
C ALA A 102 19.87 -12.31 29.18
N LEU A 103 20.06 -10.99 29.12
CA LEU A 103 19.33 -10.14 28.20
C LEU A 103 19.62 -10.47 26.74
N GLY A 104 20.89 -10.68 26.37
CA GLY A 104 21.25 -11.13 25.01
C GLY A 104 20.65 -12.49 24.66
N LEU A 105 20.67 -13.44 25.59
CA LEU A 105 20.05 -14.77 25.44
C LEU A 105 18.53 -14.72 25.31
N LEU A 106 17.88 -13.70 25.84
CA LEU A 106 16.44 -13.45 25.63
C LEU A 106 16.19 -12.79 24.26
N LEU A 107 16.95 -11.74 23.91
CA LEU A 107 16.68 -10.92 22.72
C LEU A 107 16.76 -11.71 21.42
N VAL A 108 17.69 -12.64 21.29
CA VAL A 108 17.94 -13.40 20.06
C VAL A 108 16.78 -14.34 19.73
N PRO A 109 16.36 -15.29 20.60
CA PRO A 109 15.23 -16.15 20.31
C PRO A 109 13.89 -15.38 20.25
N ALA A 110 13.72 -14.35 21.08
CA ALA A 110 12.54 -13.49 21.01
C ALA A 110 12.42 -12.82 19.64
N THR A 111 13.50 -12.26 19.11
CA THR A 111 13.52 -11.67 17.77
C THR A 111 13.17 -12.69 16.71
N PHE A 112 13.74 -13.89 16.78
CA PHE A 112 13.43 -14.98 15.84
C PHE A 112 11.92 -15.31 15.86
N LEU A 113 11.37 -15.58 17.03
CA LEU A 113 9.95 -15.97 17.17
C LEU A 113 9.00 -14.86 16.71
N VAL A 114 9.29 -13.61 17.08
CA VAL A 114 8.48 -12.45 16.70
C VAL A 114 8.47 -12.25 15.18
N PHE A 115 9.62 -12.35 14.52
CA PHE A 115 9.70 -12.16 13.08
C PHE A 115 9.17 -13.36 12.27
N LEU A 116 9.03 -14.56 12.86
CA LEU A 116 8.21 -15.62 12.23
C LEU A 116 6.77 -15.17 11.99
N GLY A 117 6.24 -14.27 12.82
CA GLY A 117 4.94 -13.66 12.62
C GLY A 117 4.79 -12.89 11.30
N MET A 118 5.88 -12.56 10.61
CA MET A 118 5.81 -12.00 9.25
C MET A 118 5.24 -12.97 8.21
N ALA A 119 5.10 -14.25 8.53
CA ALA A 119 4.38 -15.22 7.70
C ALA A 119 2.92 -14.80 7.43
N TRP A 120 2.29 -14.04 8.34
CA TRP A 120 0.97 -13.43 8.12
C TRP A 120 0.99 -12.22 7.17
N GLY A 121 2.13 -11.91 6.53
CA GLY A 121 2.26 -10.88 5.51
C GLY A 121 1.93 -9.47 6.01
N LYS A 122 1.04 -8.78 5.31
CA LYS A 122 0.68 -7.36 5.60
C LYS A 122 0.13 -7.14 7.02
N ARG A 123 -0.37 -8.16 7.70
CA ARG A 123 -0.87 -8.09 9.09
C ARG A 123 0.19 -8.40 10.12
N GLY A 124 1.00 -9.42 9.86
CA GLY A 124 2.02 -9.85 10.81
C GLY A 124 3.15 -8.84 10.95
N ALA A 125 3.55 -8.19 9.86
CA ALA A 125 4.67 -7.26 9.87
C ALA A 125 4.51 -6.07 10.84
N PRO A 126 3.37 -5.33 10.88
CA PRO A 126 3.18 -4.26 11.87
C PRO A 126 3.18 -4.75 13.31
N VAL A 127 2.60 -5.94 13.56
CA VAL A 127 2.58 -6.56 14.90
C VAL A 127 3.98 -6.97 15.33
N ALA A 128 4.75 -7.65 14.46
CA ALA A 128 6.12 -8.03 14.76
C ALA A 128 7.00 -6.81 15.05
N ILE A 129 6.87 -5.75 14.27
CA ILE A 129 7.59 -4.49 14.52
C ILE A 129 7.17 -3.87 15.87
N ALA A 130 5.88 -3.86 16.20
CA ALA A 130 5.38 -3.35 17.46
C ALA A 130 5.97 -4.09 18.67
N ILE A 131 5.96 -5.43 18.62
CA ILE A 131 6.52 -6.28 19.69
C ILE A 131 8.04 -6.04 19.83
N MET A 132 8.76 -5.95 18.71
CA MET A 132 10.20 -5.66 18.75
C MET A 132 10.50 -4.27 19.28
N LEU A 133 9.69 -3.27 18.93
CA LEU A 133 9.81 -1.92 19.51
C LEU A 133 9.56 -1.94 21.01
N ALA A 134 8.56 -2.70 21.50
CA ALA A 134 8.34 -2.88 22.94
C ALA A 134 9.55 -3.48 23.64
N THR A 135 10.08 -4.57 23.07
CA THR A 135 11.26 -5.28 23.60
C THR A 135 12.47 -4.36 23.71
N VAL A 136 12.70 -3.54 22.67
CA VAL A 136 13.85 -2.62 22.64
C VAL A 136 13.62 -1.39 23.51
N PHE A 137 12.41 -0.81 23.52
CA PHE A 137 12.10 0.33 24.37
C PHE A 137 12.00 -0.03 25.85
N ALA A 138 11.77 -1.30 26.20
CA ALA A 138 11.89 -1.76 27.58
C ALA A 138 13.30 -1.49 28.16
N MET A 139 14.34 -1.52 27.30
CA MET A 139 15.71 -1.18 27.70
C MET A 139 15.91 0.33 27.97
N ALA A 140 15.02 1.18 27.44
CA ALA A 140 15.07 2.64 27.63
C ALA A 140 14.35 3.11 28.91
N VAL A 141 13.51 2.25 29.50
CA VAL A 141 12.76 2.60 30.71
C VAL A 141 13.64 2.35 31.93
N PRO A 142 13.83 3.36 32.80
CA PRO A 142 14.68 3.21 33.98
C PRO A 142 14.17 2.10 34.90
N VAL A 143 15.09 1.21 35.30
CA VAL A 143 14.79 0.19 36.32
C VAL A 143 15.02 0.82 37.69
N HIS A 144 14.10 0.66 38.62
CA HIS A 144 14.25 1.14 39.98
C HIS A 144 15.40 0.39 40.67
N GLN A 145 16.45 1.12 41.02
CA GLN A 145 17.56 0.62 41.82
C GLN A 145 17.19 0.79 43.31
N GLY A 146 16.74 -0.26 43.93
CA GLY A 146 16.40 -0.27 45.37
C GLY A 146 15.08 -0.93 45.68
N GLY A 147 15.10 -2.18 46.07
CA GLY A 147 13.91 -2.95 46.38
C GLY A 147 13.83 -4.29 45.66
N ASP A 148 12.69 -4.93 45.70
CA ASP A 148 12.43 -6.19 44.98
C ASP A 148 12.40 -5.95 43.46
N ALA A 149 13.40 -6.46 42.73
CA ALA A 149 13.48 -6.33 41.28
C ALA A 149 12.25 -6.90 40.55
N LEU A 150 11.64 -7.93 41.11
CA LEU A 150 10.44 -8.54 40.55
C LEU A 150 9.24 -7.59 40.66
N ALA A 151 9.03 -6.97 41.84
CA ALA A 151 7.97 -6.01 42.06
C ALA A 151 8.14 -4.76 41.19
N ALA A 152 9.37 -4.27 41.02
CA ALA A 152 9.70 -3.14 40.13
C ALA A 152 9.42 -3.48 38.66
N ALA A 153 9.86 -4.64 38.16
CA ALA A 153 9.60 -5.10 36.81
C ALA A 153 8.10 -5.29 36.56
N LEU A 154 7.37 -5.84 37.53
CA LEU A 154 5.92 -6.05 37.43
C LEU A 154 5.16 -4.72 37.37
N SER A 155 5.46 -3.77 38.26
CA SER A 155 4.81 -2.46 38.32
C SER A 155 5.05 -1.67 37.01
N THR A 156 6.30 -1.67 36.50
CA THR A 156 6.65 -1.03 35.23
C THR A 156 5.92 -1.67 34.05
N THR A 157 5.83 -3.01 34.05
CA THR A 157 5.07 -3.75 33.01
C THR A 157 3.57 -3.45 33.07
N LEU A 158 3.00 -3.31 34.26
CA LEU A 158 1.60 -2.93 34.42
C LEU A 158 1.31 -1.52 33.89
N TYR A 159 2.20 -0.55 34.13
CA TYR A 159 2.08 0.79 33.53
C TYR A 159 2.21 0.76 32.01
N PHE A 160 3.16 -0.01 31.48
CA PHE A 160 3.25 -0.26 30.02
C PHE A 160 1.96 -0.86 29.47
N GLY A 161 1.47 -1.91 30.11
CA GLY A 161 0.21 -2.58 29.74
C GLY A 161 -1.00 -1.66 29.82
N LEU A 162 -1.07 -0.80 30.85
CA LEU A 162 -2.14 0.19 31.01
C LEU A 162 -2.21 1.12 29.79
N GLY A 163 -1.06 1.67 29.34
CA GLY A 163 -1.01 2.51 28.16
C GLY A 163 -1.48 1.78 26.90
N ALA A 164 -0.99 0.56 26.66
CA ALA A 164 -1.34 -0.24 25.50
C ALA A 164 -2.83 -0.67 25.51
N VAL A 165 -3.36 -1.05 26.69
CA VAL A 165 -4.76 -1.46 26.85
C VAL A 165 -5.71 -0.27 26.70
N LEU A 166 -5.39 0.90 27.25
CA LEU A 166 -6.20 2.12 27.07
C LEU A 166 -6.22 2.59 25.61
N TYR A 167 -5.14 2.39 24.88
CA TYR A 167 -5.09 2.75 23.46
C TYR A 167 -6.01 1.89 22.58
N LEU A 168 -6.24 0.64 22.94
CA LEU A 168 -7.08 -0.28 22.15
C LEU A 168 -8.53 0.21 21.98
N PRO A 169 -9.32 0.49 23.05
CA PRO A 169 -10.67 1.03 22.92
C PRO A 169 -10.67 2.42 22.26
N TYR A 170 -9.66 3.25 22.53
CA TYR A 170 -9.51 4.53 21.86
C TYR A 170 -9.41 4.36 20.33
N ALA A 171 -8.51 3.50 19.84
CA ALA A 171 -8.33 3.25 18.43
C ALA A 171 -9.57 2.66 17.75
N LEU A 172 -10.30 1.78 18.46
CA LEU A 172 -11.59 1.26 17.98
C LEU A 172 -12.64 2.35 17.85
N LEU A 173 -12.73 3.23 18.85
CA LEU A 173 -13.65 4.38 18.83
C LEU A 173 -13.32 5.31 17.66
N ILE A 174 -12.07 5.69 17.50
CA ILE A 174 -11.60 6.54 16.41
C ILE A 174 -11.90 5.91 15.03
N ASN A 175 -11.59 4.61 14.87
CA ASN A 175 -11.88 3.91 13.62
C ASN A 175 -13.40 3.87 13.32
N ARG A 176 -14.23 3.79 14.36
CA ARG A 176 -15.70 3.85 14.22
C ARG A 176 -16.18 5.26 13.85
N LEU A 177 -15.68 6.29 14.53
CA LEU A 177 -16.05 7.69 14.30
C LEU A 177 -15.64 8.17 12.90
N PHE A 178 -14.43 7.86 12.48
CA PHE A 178 -13.89 8.31 11.20
C PHE A 178 -14.11 7.32 10.04
N ASN A 179 -14.80 6.19 10.26
CA ASN A 179 -15.00 5.16 9.21
C ASN A 179 -15.63 5.74 7.94
N ALA A 180 -16.65 6.59 8.07
CA ALA A 180 -17.28 7.22 6.92
C ALA A 180 -16.30 8.12 6.15
N ARG A 181 -15.39 8.79 6.84
CA ARG A 181 -14.35 9.63 6.24
C ARG A 181 -13.27 8.79 5.57
N TYR A 182 -12.81 7.72 6.21
CA TYR A 182 -11.83 6.79 5.65
C TYR A 182 -12.31 6.15 4.35
N ARG A 183 -13.60 5.77 4.24
CA ARG A 183 -14.20 5.24 3.00
C ARG A 183 -14.07 6.24 1.86
N VAL A 184 -14.41 7.50 2.10
CA VAL A 184 -14.31 8.58 1.10
C VAL A 184 -12.85 8.81 0.70
N GLN A 185 -11.93 8.85 1.66
CA GLN A 185 -10.51 9.09 1.41
C GLN A 185 -9.85 7.96 0.60
N LEU A 186 -10.16 6.69 0.92
CA LEU A 186 -9.64 5.54 0.17
C LEU A 186 -10.20 5.48 -1.26
N LEU A 187 -11.47 5.82 -1.44
CA LEU A 187 -12.07 5.93 -2.77
C LEU A 187 -11.42 7.07 -3.57
N ALA A 188 -11.20 8.22 -2.95
CA ALA A 188 -10.51 9.35 -3.60
C ALA A 188 -9.06 9.00 -3.98
N ASP A 189 -8.34 8.25 -3.15
CA ASP A 189 -6.99 7.75 -3.46
C ASP A 189 -7.02 6.79 -4.68
N ALA A 190 -8.03 5.91 -4.78
CA ALA A 190 -8.22 5.06 -5.94
C ALA A 190 -8.50 5.88 -7.22
N LEU A 191 -9.37 6.89 -7.14
CA LEU A 191 -9.66 7.80 -8.26
C LEU A 191 -8.40 8.59 -8.69
N LEU A 192 -7.59 9.06 -7.75
CA LEU A 192 -6.32 9.75 -8.06
C LEU A 192 -5.33 8.81 -8.74
N SER A 193 -5.32 7.53 -8.38
CA SER A 193 -4.48 6.51 -9.02
C SER A 193 -4.96 6.21 -10.44
N VAL A 194 -6.29 6.15 -10.67
CA VAL A 194 -6.88 6.06 -12.02
C VAL A 194 -6.52 7.29 -12.85
N ALA A 195 -6.63 8.50 -12.29
CA ALA A 195 -6.23 9.72 -12.99
C ALA A 195 -4.73 9.73 -13.35
N ALA A 196 -3.87 9.13 -12.52
CA ALA A 196 -2.45 8.95 -12.83
C ALA A 196 -2.23 7.97 -13.98
N LEU A 197 -2.96 6.85 -14.00
CA LEU A 197 -2.94 5.87 -15.08
C LEU A 197 -3.44 6.48 -16.40
N LEU A 198 -4.61 7.14 -16.40
CA LEU A 198 -5.16 7.88 -17.55
C LEU A 198 -4.15 8.88 -18.14
N ARG A 199 -3.40 9.57 -17.29
CA ARG A 199 -2.38 10.52 -17.72
C ARG A 199 -1.22 9.84 -18.45
N VAL A 200 -0.77 8.68 -17.98
CA VAL A 200 0.28 7.90 -18.65
C VAL A 200 -0.26 7.36 -19.98
N GLN A 201 -1.47 6.83 -19.97
CA GLN A 201 -2.12 6.31 -21.17
C GLN A 201 -2.33 7.39 -22.23
N ALA A 202 -2.79 8.58 -21.86
CA ALA A 202 -2.90 9.71 -22.78
C ALA A 202 -1.56 10.09 -23.46
N ARG A 203 -0.43 9.78 -22.82
CA ARG A 203 0.90 9.98 -23.44
C ARG A 203 1.18 8.96 -24.55
N GLN A 204 0.64 7.74 -24.45
CA GLN A 204 0.79 6.74 -25.50
C GLN A 204 0.09 7.17 -26.81
N PHE A 205 -0.99 7.96 -26.72
CA PHE A 205 -1.68 8.54 -27.87
C PHE A 205 -0.96 9.75 -28.48
N ALA A 206 0.26 10.09 -28.01
CA ALA A 206 1.05 11.14 -28.63
C ALA A 206 1.61 10.67 -29.99
N PRO A 207 1.63 11.55 -31.01
CA PRO A 207 2.24 11.23 -32.29
C PRO A 207 3.74 10.93 -32.12
N ILE A 208 4.24 9.94 -32.86
CA ILE A 208 5.67 9.62 -32.89
C ILE A 208 6.38 10.73 -33.67
N ARG A 209 7.35 11.39 -33.07
CA ARG A 209 8.17 12.37 -33.78
C ARG A 209 9.10 11.64 -34.73
N PRO A 210 9.23 12.07 -36.00
CA PRO A 210 10.19 11.50 -36.91
C PRO A 210 11.61 11.54 -36.31
N GLY A 211 12.32 10.41 -36.31
CA GLY A 211 13.68 10.31 -35.78
C GLY A 211 13.80 10.09 -34.24
N SER A 212 12.70 10.03 -33.48
CA SER A 212 12.76 9.66 -32.07
C SER A 212 12.18 8.27 -31.85
N ALA A 213 12.97 7.35 -31.29
CA ALA A 213 12.43 6.11 -30.77
C ALA A 213 11.43 6.45 -29.63
N PRO A 214 10.19 5.92 -29.65
CA PRO A 214 9.25 6.14 -28.56
C PRO A 214 9.85 5.60 -27.28
N ALA A 215 9.96 6.44 -26.25
CA ALA A 215 10.38 5.97 -24.93
C ALA A 215 9.42 4.85 -24.48
N PRO A 216 9.93 3.69 -24.08
CA PRO A 216 9.07 2.57 -23.69
C PRO A 216 8.27 2.94 -22.44
N LEU A 217 7.01 3.31 -22.61
CA LEU A 217 6.09 3.62 -21.51
C LEU A 217 5.59 2.36 -20.80
N THR A 218 5.84 1.17 -21.38
CA THR A 218 5.38 -0.13 -20.87
C THR A 218 5.75 -0.34 -19.40
N GLY A 219 7.01 -0.15 -19.03
CA GLY A 219 7.42 -0.29 -17.62
C GLY A 219 6.76 0.74 -16.69
N GLN A 220 6.41 1.93 -17.17
CA GLN A 220 5.67 2.92 -16.39
C GLN A 220 4.21 2.53 -16.22
N LEU A 221 3.57 2.00 -17.27
CA LEU A 221 2.20 1.48 -17.21
C LEU A 221 2.08 0.30 -16.26
N LEU A 222 2.97 -0.69 -16.38
CA LEU A 222 3.01 -1.85 -15.48
C LEU A 222 3.08 -1.40 -14.00
N ARG A 223 3.93 -0.42 -13.69
CA ARG A 223 4.01 0.16 -12.34
C ARG A 223 2.72 0.84 -11.90
N GLN A 224 2.07 1.59 -12.79
CA GLN A 224 0.81 2.27 -12.47
C GLN A 224 -0.34 1.28 -12.27
N HIS A 225 -0.42 0.23 -13.09
CA HIS A 225 -1.40 -0.85 -12.88
C HIS A 225 -1.20 -1.57 -11.55
N ALA A 226 0.06 -1.88 -11.18
CA ALA A 226 0.37 -2.51 -9.90
C ALA A 226 0.03 -1.59 -8.70
N ALA A 227 0.36 -0.30 -8.80
CA ALA A 227 0.01 0.68 -7.77
C ALA A 227 -1.50 0.86 -7.63
N LEU A 228 -2.24 0.91 -8.75
CA LEU A 228 -3.70 0.98 -8.75
C LEU A 228 -4.32 -0.27 -8.10
N ALA A 229 -3.81 -1.48 -8.40
CA ALA A 229 -4.29 -2.72 -7.80
C ALA A 229 -4.17 -2.70 -6.26
N GLU A 230 -3.06 -2.19 -5.73
CA GLU A 230 -2.86 -2.05 -4.29
C GLU A 230 -3.84 -1.04 -3.65
N GLN A 231 -4.06 0.11 -4.28
CA GLN A 231 -5.03 1.11 -3.81
C GLN A 231 -6.47 0.58 -3.86
N LEU A 232 -6.82 -0.15 -4.93
CA LEU A 232 -8.13 -0.77 -5.05
C LEU A 232 -8.36 -1.85 -3.99
N GLN A 233 -7.35 -2.64 -3.61
CA GLN A 233 -7.50 -3.61 -2.55
C GLN A 233 -7.72 -2.94 -1.19
N ALA A 234 -6.96 -1.88 -0.87
CA ALA A 234 -7.16 -1.10 0.34
C ALA A 234 -8.56 -0.46 0.39
N ALA A 235 -9.04 0.04 -0.76
CA ALA A 235 -10.39 0.59 -0.85
C ALA A 235 -11.47 -0.50 -0.69
N ARG A 236 -11.32 -1.67 -1.33
CA ARG A 236 -12.26 -2.80 -1.18
C ARG A 236 -12.43 -3.19 0.27
N ASP A 237 -11.34 -3.34 1.00
CA ASP A 237 -11.37 -3.81 2.39
C ASP A 237 -12.24 -2.94 3.30
N VAL A 238 -12.29 -1.63 3.06
CA VAL A 238 -13.04 -0.68 3.92
C VAL A 238 -14.35 -0.22 3.26
N VAL A 239 -14.35 0.07 1.94
CA VAL A 239 -15.52 0.65 1.27
C VAL A 239 -16.62 -0.39 1.07
N LEU A 240 -16.27 -1.65 0.73
CA LEU A 240 -17.25 -2.72 0.52
C LEU A 240 -17.74 -3.36 1.81
N GLU A 241 -17.11 -3.06 2.95
CA GLU A 241 -17.55 -3.60 4.23
C GLU A 241 -18.98 -3.17 4.56
N SER A 242 -19.91 -4.12 4.64
CA SER A 242 -21.32 -3.91 5.08
C SER A 242 -21.99 -2.69 4.43
N PRO A 243 -22.31 -2.70 3.13
CA PRO A 243 -22.92 -1.57 2.43
C PRO A 243 -24.43 -1.48 2.71
N ASN A 244 -24.82 -1.26 3.97
CA ASN A 244 -26.21 -1.31 4.43
C ASN A 244 -26.93 0.04 4.42
N THR A 245 -26.20 1.16 4.28
CA THR A 245 -26.81 2.50 4.24
C THR A 245 -26.71 3.09 2.84
N PRO A 246 -27.66 3.96 2.42
CA PRO A 246 -27.64 4.57 1.07
C PRO A 246 -26.31 5.25 0.73
N ARG A 247 -25.68 5.92 1.73
CA ARG A 247 -24.35 6.54 1.55
C ARG A 247 -23.25 5.50 1.32
N ARG A 248 -23.24 4.39 2.06
CA ARG A 248 -22.27 3.30 1.88
C ARG A 248 -22.49 2.59 0.55
N GLN A 249 -23.74 2.40 0.14
CA GLN A 249 -24.07 1.81 -1.15
C GLN A 249 -23.57 2.67 -2.31
N ARG A 250 -23.76 3.99 -2.26
CA ARG A 250 -23.21 4.92 -3.26
C ARG A 250 -21.69 4.83 -3.36
N LEU A 251 -20.96 4.83 -2.23
CA LEU A 251 -19.51 4.69 -2.24
C LEU A 251 -19.05 3.33 -2.76
N ALA A 252 -19.77 2.25 -2.43
CA ALA A 252 -19.51 0.91 -2.95
C ALA A 252 -19.75 0.85 -4.47
N GLY A 253 -20.86 1.45 -4.95
CA GLY A 253 -21.15 1.57 -6.38
C GLY A 253 -20.07 2.33 -7.14
N MET A 254 -19.61 3.47 -6.59
CA MET A 254 -18.50 4.20 -7.17
C MET A 254 -17.22 3.37 -7.23
N LEU A 255 -16.93 2.55 -6.23
CA LEU A 255 -15.76 1.67 -6.26
C LEU A 255 -15.90 0.57 -7.32
N VAL A 256 -17.09 -0.02 -7.49
CA VAL A 256 -17.38 -0.99 -8.56
C VAL A 256 -17.14 -0.35 -9.92
N GLN A 257 -17.63 0.87 -10.11
CA GLN A 257 -17.45 1.64 -11.33
C GLN A 257 -15.97 1.93 -11.63
N VAL A 258 -15.16 2.24 -10.60
CA VAL A 258 -13.70 2.40 -10.73
C VAL A 258 -13.02 1.09 -11.16
N LEU A 259 -13.52 -0.07 -10.70
CA LEU A 259 -13.01 -1.37 -11.13
C LEU A 259 -13.32 -1.65 -12.60
N GLU A 260 -14.50 -1.28 -13.10
CA GLU A 260 -14.89 -1.39 -14.49
C GLU A 260 -14.09 -0.42 -15.38
N MET A 261 -13.95 0.82 -14.95
CA MET A 261 -13.11 1.81 -15.63
C MET A 261 -11.67 1.33 -15.81
N ARG A 262 -11.08 0.66 -14.82
CA ARG A 262 -9.73 0.07 -14.94
C ARG A 262 -9.66 -0.92 -16.10
N ASP A 263 -10.69 -1.75 -16.28
CA ASP A 263 -10.72 -2.77 -17.33
C ASP A 263 -10.85 -2.12 -18.71
N HIS A 264 -11.69 -1.10 -18.85
CA HIS A 264 -11.81 -0.33 -20.10
C HIS A 264 -10.53 0.44 -20.42
N LEU A 265 -9.83 0.96 -19.40
CA LEU A 265 -8.51 1.58 -19.58
C LEU A 265 -7.51 0.60 -20.17
N LEU A 266 -7.48 -0.62 -19.65
CA LEU A 266 -6.60 -1.65 -20.16
C LEU A 266 -6.96 -2.04 -21.61
N ALA A 267 -8.25 -2.14 -21.91
CA ALA A 267 -8.71 -2.43 -23.26
C ALA A 267 -8.35 -1.33 -24.29
N CYS A 268 -8.13 -0.08 -23.86
CA CYS A 268 -7.65 0.99 -24.74
C CYS A 268 -6.19 0.82 -25.21
N GLU A 269 -5.42 -0.11 -24.66
CA GLU A 269 -4.07 -0.41 -25.14
C GLU A 269 -4.09 -1.35 -26.36
N LEU A 270 -5.22 -2.05 -26.57
CA LEU A 270 -5.36 -2.93 -27.74
C LEU A 270 -5.40 -2.10 -29.02
N ASP A 271 -4.71 -2.60 -30.03
CA ASP A 271 -4.67 -2.05 -31.39
C ASP A 271 -4.02 -0.66 -31.51
N LEU A 272 -3.59 -0.04 -30.38
CA LEU A 272 -3.02 1.31 -30.41
C LEU A 272 -1.76 1.40 -31.27
N ASP A 273 -0.88 0.40 -31.22
CA ASP A 273 0.36 0.39 -32.02
C ASP A 273 0.04 0.26 -33.52
N ALA A 274 -0.96 -0.54 -33.88
CA ALA A 274 -1.42 -0.67 -35.27
C ALA A 274 -1.98 0.66 -35.81
N VAL A 275 -2.78 1.38 -35.00
CA VAL A 275 -3.32 2.69 -35.37
C VAL A 275 -2.21 3.75 -35.43
N ARG A 276 -1.24 3.73 -34.50
CA ARG A 276 -0.11 4.67 -34.47
C ARG A 276 0.84 4.53 -35.67
N ALA A 277 0.97 3.31 -36.21
CA ALA A 277 1.79 3.06 -37.38
C ALA A 277 1.24 3.72 -38.67
N GLN A 278 0.00 4.18 -38.66
CA GLN A 278 -0.66 4.78 -39.81
C GLN A 278 -0.62 6.33 -39.73
N PRO A 279 0.10 7.02 -40.67
CA PRO A 279 0.20 8.49 -40.66
C PRO A 279 -1.14 9.22 -40.74
N GLY A 280 -2.10 8.68 -41.50
CA GLY A 280 -3.44 9.24 -41.67
C GLY A 280 -4.31 9.26 -40.39
N GLN A 281 -3.91 8.51 -39.35
CA GLN A 281 -4.65 8.42 -38.07
C GLN A 281 -4.19 9.43 -37.00
N ALA A 282 -3.22 10.28 -37.30
CA ALA A 282 -2.62 11.20 -36.36
C ALA A 282 -3.64 12.20 -35.76
N SER A 283 -4.58 12.69 -36.56
CA SER A 283 -5.65 13.61 -36.11
C SER A 283 -6.64 12.91 -35.17
N ALA A 284 -7.04 11.68 -35.48
CA ALA A 284 -7.92 10.86 -34.64
C ALA A 284 -7.27 10.57 -33.29
N LEU A 285 -6.01 10.17 -33.27
CA LEU A 285 -5.23 9.95 -32.05
C LEU A 285 -5.07 11.23 -31.22
N ALA A 286 -4.88 12.39 -31.87
CA ALA A 286 -4.82 13.68 -31.17
C ALA A 286 -6.15 14.04 -30.51
N GLY A 287 -7.27 13.81 -31.19
CA GLY A 287 -8.63 13.98 -30.65
C GLY A 287 -8.89 13.05 -29.44
N GLN A 288 -8.58 11.77 -29.59
CA GLN A 288 -8.72 10.77 -28.53
C GLN A 288 -7.84 11.11 -27.32
N ARG A 289 -6.60 11.57 -27.55
CA ARG A 289 -5.69 12.06 -26.49
C ARG A 289 -6.28 13.24 -25.74
N ALA A 290 -6.88 14.20 -26.44
CA ALA A 290 -7.49 15.37 -25.81
C ALA A 290 -8.67 14.95 -24.90
N VAL A 291 -9.48 13.99 -25.32
CA VAL A 291 -10.56 13.43 -24.50
C VAL A 291 -10.00 12.72 -23.26
N LEU A 292 -9.00 11.86 -23.39
CA LEU A 292 -8.35 11.19 -22.24
C LEU A 292 -7.75 12.19 -21.25
N GLN A 293 -7.17 13.30 -21.72
CA GLN A 293 -6.67 14.37 -20.87
C GLN A 293 -7.79 15.11 -20.12
N ALA A 294 -8.93 15.36 -20.79
CA ALA A 294 -10.09 15.97 -20.16
C ALA A 294 -10.70 15.03 -19.08
N LEU A 295 -10.83 13.73 -19.38
CA LEU A 295 -11.29 12.73 -18.42
C LEU A 295 -10.33 12.59 -17.24
N THR A 296 -9.01 12.66 -17.48
CA THR A 296 -7.98 12.70 -16.41
C THR A 296 -8.21 13.86 -15.44
N ALA A 297 -8.48 15.05 -15.99
CA ALA A 297 -8.73 16.24 -15.18
C ALA A 297 -10.04 16.11 -14.40
N GLU A 298 -11.07 15.51 -14.99
CA GLU A 298 -12.37 15.34 -14.36
C GLU A 298 -12.34 14.33 -13.21
N VAL A 299 -11.73 13.16 -13.41
CA VAL A 299 -11.54 12.16 -12.35
C VAL A 299 -10.76 12.77 -11.18
N ALA A 300 -9.73 13.58 -11.46
CA ALA A 300 -8.98 14.28 -10.42
C ALA A 300 -9.82 15.33 -9.68
N ARG A 301 -10.73 16.05 -10.40
CA ARG A 301 -11.67 17.00 -9.78
C ARG A 301 -12.70 16.31 -8.92
N LEU A 302 -13.22 15.17 -9.38
CA LEU A 302 -14.14 14.34 -8.59
C LEU A 302 -13.50 13.89 -7.28
N ALA A 303 -12.26 13.39 -7.33
CA ALA A 303 -11.53 13.02 -6.12
C ALA A 303 -11.34 14.21 -5.16
N ASP A 304 -10.98 15.38 -5.68
CA ASP A 304 -10.85 16.60 -4.87
C ASP A 304 -12.19 17.04 -4.26
N ALA A 305 -13.30 16.94 -5.00
CA ALA A 305 -14.64 17.25 -4.49
C ALA A 305 -15.05 16.32 -3.35
N LEU A 306 -14.80 15.00 -3.49
CA LEU A 306 -15.05 14.01 -2.44
C LEU A 306 -14.21 14.28 -1.18
N LEU A 307 -12.93 14.57 -1.33
CA LEU A 307 -12.04 14.90 -0.20
C LEU A 307 -12.50 16.14 0.56
N LEU A 308 -13.07 17.12 -0.15
CA LEU A 308 -13.59 18.36 0.44
C LEU A 308 -15.03 18.24 0.95
N GLY A 309 -15.70 17.11 0.70
CA GLY A 309 -17.13 16.94 1.01
C GLY A 309 -18.04 17.84 0.18
N ARG A 310 -17.59 18.28 -1.01
CA ARG A 310 -18.36 19.12 -1.94
C ARG A 310 -19.11 18.25 -2.93
N ARG A 311 -20.27 18.74 -3.37
CA ARG A 311 -21.02 18.12 -4.47
C ARG A 311 -20.24 18.33 -5.78
N PRO A 312 -19.95 17.27 -6.57
CA PRO A 312 -19.26 17.42 -7.85
C PRO A 312 -20.10 18.25 -8.82
N THR A 313 -19.42 19.00 -9.70
CA THR A 313 -20.10 19.73 -10.79
C THR A 313 -20.53 18.75 -11.89
N PRO A 314 -21.65 19.02 -12.60
CA PRO A 314 -22.02 18.25 -13.77
C PRO A 314 -20.90 18.30 -14.81
N PHE A 315 -20.75 17.20 -15.53
CA PHE A 315 -19.76 17.08 -16.61
C PHE A 315 -20.46 16.67 -17.90
N PRO A 316 -20.24 17.39 -19.02
CA PRO A 316 -20.86 17.03 -20.29
C PRO A 316 -20.18 15.81 -20.90
N SER A 317 -20.98 14.98 -21.61
CA SER A 317 -20.41 13.85 -22.34
C SER A 317 -19.44 14.32 -23.43
N LEU A 318 -18.30 13.67 -23.50
CA LEU A 318 -17.30 13.91 -24.56
C LEU A 318 -17.44 12.94 -25.74
N ARG A 319 -18.46 12.06 -25.74
CA ARG A 319 -18.75 11.16 -26.87
C ARG A 319 -18.87 11.87 -28.22
N PRO A 320 -19.54 13.03 -28.35
CA PRO A 320 -19.62 13.74 -29.63
C PRO A 320 -18.25 14.12 -30.21
N ARG A 321 -17.27 14.42 -29.35
CA ARG A 321 -15.90 14.71 -29.81
C ARG A 321 -15.17 13.47 -30.35
N LEU A 322 -15.49 12.29 -29.84
CA LEU A 322 -14.94 11.02 -30.33
C LEU A 322 -15.54 10.63 -31.68
N VAL A 323 -16.83 10.90 -31.91
CA VAL A 323 -17.54 10.65 -33.17
C VAL A 323 -17.09 11.64 -34.25
N GLY A 324 -16.90 12.92 -33.91
CA GLY A 324 -16.43 13.96 -34.84
C GLY A 324 -14.98 13.76 -35.30
N ALA A 325 -14.19 12.96 -34.56
CA ALA A 325 -12.85 12.53 -35.00
C ALA A 325 -12.91 11.28 -35.93
N ALA A 326 -14.11 10.81 -36.32
CA ALA A 326 -14.27 9.73 -37.28
C ALA A 326 -13.86 10.21 -38.68
N LEU A 327 -12.90 9.51 -39.26
CA LEU A 327 -12.28 9.81 -40.54
C LEU A 327 -13.21 9.60 -41.74
N PRO A 328 -12.93 10.25 -42.88
CA PRO A 328 -13.68 10.06 -44.12
C PRO A 328 -13.73 8.57 -44.54
N HIS A 329 -14.81 8.20 -45.19
CA HIS A 329 -15.04 6.86 -45.73
C HIS A 329 -13.90 6.45 -46.66
N GLU A 330 -13.05 5.56 -46.24
CA GLU A 330 -12.23 4.78 -47.14
C GLU A 330 -12.98 3.51 -47.53
N THR A 331 -12.99 3.24 -48.83
CA THR A 331 -13.67 2.14 -49.51
C THR A 331 -13.47 0.79 -48.83
N GLU A 332 -14.59 0.06 -48.69
CA GLU A 332 -14.71 -1.26 -48.07
C GLU A 332 -13.81 -2.31 -48.74
N GLY A 333 -12.71 -2.66 -48.07
CA GLY A 333 -12.00 -3.91 -48.31
C GLY A 333 -12.31 -4.89 -47.18
N ALA A 334 -12.46 -6.16 -47.51
CA ALA A 334 -12.76 -7.24 -46.55
C ALA A 334 -11.59 -7.52 -45.57
N GLY A 335 -11.34 -6.59 -44.63
CA GLY A 335 -10.31 -6.73 -43.61
C GLY A 335 -10.46 -5.67 -42.51
N PHE A 336 -9.77 -5.87 -41.38
CA PHE A 336 -9.71 -4.84 -40.32
C PHE A 336 -8.92 -3.62 -40.83
N THR A 337 -9.65 -2.62 -41.34
CA THR A 337 -9.05 -1.37 -41.81
C THR A 337 -8.58 -0.54 -40.60
N PRO A 338 -7.50 0.26 -40.74
CA PRO A 338 -7.02 1.15 -39.67
C PRO A 338 -8.08 2.12 -39.13
N SER A 339 -9.04 2.50 -39.96
CA SER A 339 -10.17 3.33 -39.56
C SER A 339 -11.15 2.58 -38.62
N LEU A 340 -11.35 1.27 -38.80
CA LEU A 340 -12.14 0.43 -37.90
C LEU A 340 -11.46 0.28 -36.55
N LEU A 341 -10.13 0.10 -36.54
CA LEU A 341 -9.36 0.04 -35.27
C LEU A 341 -9.40 1.37 -34.52
N ALA A 342 -9.28 2.50 -35.21
CA ALA A 342 -9.39 3.84 -34.60
C ALA A 342 -10.79 4.10 -34.04
N ARG A 343 -11.87 3.62 -34.72
CA ARG A 343 -13.24 3.65 -34.21
C ARG A 343 -13.43 2.75 -32.99
N GLY A 344 -12.81 1.56 -33.02
CA GLY A 344 -12.77 0.65 -31.85
C GLY A 344 -12.13 1.29 -30.63
N LEU A 345 -11.00 1.99 -30.80
CA LEU A 345 -10.35 2.78 -29.74
C LEU A 345 -11.26 3.92 -29.25
N ALA A 346 -11.90 4.66 -30.15
CA ALA A 346 -12.83 5.73 -29.80
C ALA A 346 -14.04 5.21 -29.00
N ALA A 347 -14.58 4.04 -29.35
CA ALA A 347 -15.65 3.40 -28.62
C ALA A 347 -15.22 3.01 -27.19
N ARG A 348 -14.02 2.44 -27.02
CA ARG A 348 -13.47 2.07 -25.70
C ARG A 348 -13.26 3.31 -24.82
N ILE A 349 -12.73 4.42 -25.39
CA ILE A 349 -12.63 5.70 -24.68
C ILE A 349 -14.01 6.26 -24.36
N GLY A 350 -14.99 6.04 -25.23
CA GLY A 350 -16.41 6.37 -24.99
C GLY A 350 -16.97 5.64 -23.76
N HIS A 351 -16.63 4.37 -23.54
CA HIS A 351 -17.02 3.65 -22.33
C HIS A 351 -16.40 4.26 -21.07
N ILE A 352 -15.11 4.66 -21.12
CA ILE A 352 -14.49 5.36 -19.99
C ILE A 352 -15.20 6.69 -19.70
N ASN A 353 -15.62 7.43 -20.75
CA ASN A 353 -16.40 8.64 -20.57
C ASN A 353 -17.73 8.36 -19.83
N ASP A 354 -18.45 7.31 -20.20
CA ASP A 354 -19.72 6.94 -19.56
C ASP A 354 -19.52 6.51 -18.10
N GLU A 355 -18.42 5.80 -17.80
CA GLU A 355 -18.03 5.45 -16.44
C GLU A 355 -17.78 6.70 -15.58
N VAL A 356 -17.08 7.71 -16.13
CA VAL A 356 -16.86 8.99 -15.44
C VAL A 356 -18.20 9.72 -15.19
N LEU A 357 -19.11 9.72 -16.16
CA LEU A 357 -20.45 10.31 -15.99
C LEU A 357 -21.25 9.58 -14.91
N SER A 358 -21.22 8.24 -14.92
CA SER A 358 -21.86 7.40 -13.91
C SER A 358 -21.29 7.66 -12.51
N LEU A 359 -19.96 7.76 -12.38
CA LEU A 359 -19.31 8.12 -11.12
C LEU A 359 -19.77 9.49 -10.58
N ILE A 360 -19.91 10.48 -11.46
CA ILE A 360 -20.38 11.81 -11.09
C ILE A 360 -21.85 11.76 -10.68
N ALA A 361 -22.71 11.06 -11.42
CA ALA A 361 -24.13 10.89 -11.10
C ALA A 361 -24.33 10.19 -9.74
N LEU A 362 -23.57 9.11 -9.47
CA LEU A 362 -23.55 8.43 -8.17
C LEU A 362 -23.11 9.37 -7.05
N ALA A 363 -22.03 10.13 -7.27
CA ALA A 363 -21.50 11.07 -6.26
C ALA A 363 -22.49 12.21 -5.97
N ARG A 364 -23.29 12.63 -6.96
CA ARG A 364 -24.35 13.63 -6.84
C ARG A 364 -25.65 13.06 -6.24
N GLY A 365 -25.78 11.73 -6.20
CA GLY A 365 -26.98 11.03 -5.75
C GLY A 365 -28.11 11.04 -6.79
N GLU A 366 -27.78 11.20 -8.06
CA GLU A 366 -28.71 11.24 -9.22
C GLU A 366 -28.89 9.85 -9.86
N ALA A 367 -28.07 8.88 -9.46
CA ALA A 367 -28.17 7.49 -9.89
C ALA A 367 -28.10 6.55 -8.67
N GLU A 368 -28.74 5.40 -8.79
CA GLU A 368 -28.64 4.31 -7.82
C GLU A 368 -27.66 3.25 -8.32
N PRO A 369 -26.78 2.73 -7.45
CA PRO A 369 -25.81 1.71 -7.84
C PRO A 369 -26.46 0.33 -7.89
N ASP A 370 -26.16 -0.45 -8.94
CA ASP A 370 -26.44 -1.88 -8.94
C ASP A 370 -25.40 -2.63 -8.10
N LEU A 371 -25.81 -3.10 -6.96
CA LEU A 371 -24.96 -3.77 -5.97
C LEU A 371 -25.47 -5.14 -5.56
N ALA A 372 -26.42 -5.73 -6.29
CA ALA A 372 -27.07 -6.99 -5.89
C ALA A 372 -26.03 -8.08 -5.55
N VAL A 373 -25.08 -8.33 -6.45
CA VAL A 373 -24.00 -9.32 -6.27
C VAL A 373 -23.05 -8.97 -5.13
N VAL A 374 -22.61 -7.70 -5.08
CA VAL A 374 -21.63 -7.24 -4.09
C VAL A 374 -22.24 -7.19 -2.70
N ARG A 375 -23.50 -6.76 -2.58
CA ARG A 375 -24.20 -6.66 -1.30
C ARG A 375 -24.45 -8.03 -0.66
N ALA A 376 -24.82 -9.02 -1.48
CA ALA A 376 -25.02 -10.39 -1.00
C ALA A 376 -23.71 -11.07 -0.58
N ASN A 377 -22.60 -10.78 -1.28
CA ASN A 377 -21.34 -11.52 -1.16
C ASN A 377 -20.14 -10.63 -0.79
N TRP A 378 -20.34 -9.47 -0.14
CA TRP A 378 -19.27 -8.50 0.12
C TRP A 378 -18.07 -9.09 0.86
N GLN A 379 -18.28 -10.09 1.73
CA GLN A 379 -17.24 -10.76 2.50
C GLN A 379 -16.18 -11.44 1.60
N MET A 380 -16.57 -11.89 0.42
CA MET A 380 -15.64 -12.53 -0.53
C MET A 380 -14.72 -11.53 -1.23
N PHE A 381 -15.07 -10.23 -1.21
CA PHE A 381 -14.27 -9.15 -1.81
C PHE A 381 -13.33 -8.47 -0.83
N VAL A 382 -13.53 -8.65 0.46
CA VAL A 382 -12.72 -8.07 1.54
C VAL A 382 -11.67 -9.07 2.00
N SER A 383 -10.50 -8.58 2.40
CA SER A 383 -9.43 -9.44 2.95
C SER A 383 -9.91 -10.12 4.23
N PRO A 384 -9.60 -11.42 4.45
CA PRO A 384 -10.04 -12.15 5.64
C PRO A 384 -9.50 -11.45 6.90
N THR A 385 -10.32 -11.33 7.94
CA THR A 385 -9.95 -10.67 9.21
C THR A 385 -9.43 -11.63 10.29
N THR A 386 -9.50 -12.92 10.06
CA THR A 386 -9.06 -13.98 10.99
C THR A 386 -7.57 -14.27 10.86
N TRP A 387 -6.93 -14.64 11.97
CA TRP A 387 -5.57 -15.16 12.00
C TRP A 387 -5.59 -16.64 11.63
N SER A 388 -5.02 -16.99 10.48
CA SER A 388 -4.92 -18.38 10.01
C SER A 388 -3.54 -18.96 10.30
N TRP A 389 -3.47 -20.20 10.77
CA TRP A 389 -2.21 -20.92 10.97
C TRP A 389 -1.63 -21.53 9.69
N ARG A 390 -2.38 -21.51 8.58
CA ARG A 390 -1.93 -22.06 7.29
C ARG A 390 -0.59 -21.52 6.80
N PRO A 391 -0.25 -20.22 6.93
CA PRO A 391 1.06 -19.72 6.50
C PRO A 391 2.23 -20.36 7.26
N PHE A 392 2.01 -20.84 8.48
CA PHE A 392 3.04 -21.48 9.29
C PHE A 392 3.37 -22.90 8.84
N ALA A 393 2.45 -23.61 8.20
CA ALA A 393 2.71 -24.94 7.65
C ALA A 393 3.83 -24.94 6.58
N GLY A 394 4.01 -23.81 5.88
CA GLY A 394 5.07 -23.62 4.89
C GLY A 394 6.39 -23.08 5.43
N LEU A 395 6.47 -22.68 6.73
CA LEU A 395 7.68 -22.06 7.30
C LEU A 395 8.86 -23.03 7.43
N TRP A 396 8.59 -24.32 7.62
CA TRP A 396 9.64 -25.32 7.85
C TRP A 396 10.44 -25.69 6.58
N ARG A 397 10.17 -25.02 5.48
CA ARG A 397 11.00 -25.11 4.28
C ARG A 397 12.14 -24.09 4.40
N TRP A 398 13.38 -24.56 4.22
CA TRP A 398 14.57 -23.67 4.30
C TRP A 398 14.49 -22.45 3.37
N GLU A 399 13.76 -22.56 2.29
CA GLU A 399 13.56 -21.50 1.31
C GLU A 399 12.46 -20.49 1.71
N ALA A 400 11.73 -20.72 2.81
CA ALA A 400 10.64 -19.86 3.23
C ALA A 400 11.18 -18.44 3.58
N PRO A 401 10.71 -17.38 2.90
CA PRO A 401 11.24 -16.03 3.09
C PRO A 401 11.08 -15.51 4.52
N ALA A 402 9.98 -15.87 5.19
CA ALA A 402 9.72 -15.46 6.57
C ALA A 402 10.70 -16.13 7.55
N LEU A 403 11.03 -17.42 7.36
CA LEU A 403 12.02 -18.13 8.17
C LEU A 403 13.42 -17.49 8.02
N ARG A 404 13.87 -17.31 6.78
CA ARG A 404 15.18 -16.67 6.51
C ARG A 404 15.26 -15.27 7.07
N HIS A 405 14.17 -14.50 6.96
CA HIS A 405 14.14 -13.16 7.54
C HIS A 405 14.19 -13.19 9.07
N ALA A 406 13.47 -14.09 9.73
CA ALA A 406 13.49 -14.24 11.18
C ALA A 406 14.89 -14.60 11.71
N MET A 407 15.56 -15.57 11.06
CA MET A 407 16.94 -15.95 11.40
C MET A 407 17.91 -14.78 11.20
N ARG A 408 17.84 -14.12 10.06
CA ARG A 408 18.66 -12.96 9.72
C ARG A 408 18.46 -11.81 10.71
N ALA A 409 17.23 -11.53 11.11
CA ALA A 409 16.90 -10.50 12.08
C ALA A 409 17.45 -10.86 13.47
N ALA A 410 17.32 -12.10 13.91
CA ALA A 410 17.86 -12.57 15.16
C ALA A 410 19.39 -12.44 15.21
N LEU A 411 20.08 -12.85 14.14
CA LEU A 411 21.54 -12.71 14.04
C LEU A 411 21.98 -11.24 13.98
N ALA A 412 21.25 -10.38 13.26
CA ALA A 412 21.52 -8.94 13.20
C ALA A 412 21.33 -8.26 14.56
N ILE A 413 20.30 -8.66 15.32
CA ILE A 413 20.10 -8.17 16.70
C ILE A 413 21.18 -8.69 17.63
N ALA A 414 21.59 -9.95 17.52
CA ALA A 414 22.72 -10.49 18.29
C ALA A 414 24.02 -9.68 18.07
N ALA A 415 24.34 -9.45 16.79
CA ALA A 415 25.53 -8.65 16.43
C ALA A 415 25.41 -7.20 16.90
N GLY A 416 24.22 -6.56 16.68
CA GLY A 416 24.00 -5.19 17.14
C GLY A 416 24.05 -5.05 18.65
N TYR A 417 23.52 -6.01 19.39
CA TYR A 417 23.60 -6.02 20.85
C TYR A 417 25.04 -6.20 21.35
N ALA A 418 25.79 -7.15 20.76
CA ALA A 418 27.18 -7.35 21.11
C ALA A 418 28.04 -6.09 20.84
N VAL A 419 27.86 -5.46 19.67
CA VAL A 419 28.54 -4.20 19.34
C VAL A 419 28.18 -3.11 20.33
N ALA A 420 26.88 -2.96 20.67
CA ALA A 420 26.42 -1.96 21.63
C ALA A 420 27.05 -2.12 23.03
N GLN A 421 27.36 -3.37 23.45
CA GLN A 421 28.06 -3.64 24.72
C GLN A 421 29.56 -3.30 24.68
N LEU A 422 30.16 -3.26 23.50
CA LEU A 422 31.57 -2.96 23.29
C LEU A 422 31.86 -1.47 23.09
N LEU A 423 30.85 -0.67 22.80
CA LEU A 423 31.04 0.76 22.53
C LEU A 423 31.22 1.56 23.83
N PRO A 424 32.30 2.36 23.95
CA PRO A 424 32.60 3.11 25.19
C PRO A 424 31.64 4.28 25.46
N TRP A 425 30.83 4.67 24.45
CA TRP A 425 29.87 5.77 24.56
C TRP A 425 28.40 5.30 24.58
N GLY A 426 28.16 4.00 24.74
CA GLY A 426 26.83 3.40 24.64
C GLY A 426 25.93 3.74 25.83
N THR A 427 25.49 5.02 25.93
CA THR A 427 24.49 5.42 26.95
C THR A 427 23.08 4.95 26.57
N HIS A 428 22.86 4.71 25.27
CA HIS A 428 21.53 4.34 24.71
C HIS A 428 21.60 3.13 23.77
N PRO A 429 21.99 1.92 24.23
CA PRO A 429 22.22 0.74 23.38
C PRO A 429 20.97 0.36 22.55
N TYR A 430 19.79 0.73 23.01
CA TYR A 430 18.53 0.48 22.33
C TYR A 430 18.37 1.28 21.02
N TRP A 431 19.06 2.41 20.81
CA TRP A 431 18.97 3.17 19.58
C TRP A 431 19.50 2.42 18.35
N MET A 432 20.59 1.69 18.52
CA MET A 432 21.16 0.83 17.49
C MET A 432 20.19 -0.30 17.14
N LEU A 433 19.63 -0.99 18.15
CA LEU A 433 18.70 -2.09 17.96
C LEU A 433 17.39 -1.65 17.29
N VAL A 434 16.82 -0.52 17.70
CA VAL A 434 15.66 0.09 16.99
C VAL A 434 15.99 0.31 15.51
N THR A 435 17.19 0.80 15.20
CA THR A 435 17.60 1.05 13.82
C THR A 435 17.66 -0.25 13.02
N ILE A 436 18.21 -1.32 13.58
CA ILE A 436 18.25 -2.65 12.93
C ILE A 436 16.82 -3.16 12.68
N VAL A 437 15.94 -3.16 13.69
CA VAL A 437 14.54 -3.62 13.60
C VAL A 437 13.78 -2.88 12.51
N VAL A 438 13.98 -1.58 12.39
CA VAL A 438 13.21 -0.75 11.46
C VAL A 438 13.77 -0.80 10.03
N VAL A 439 15.09 -0.95 9.86
CA VAL A 439 15.76 -0.92 8.55
C VAL A 439 15.76 -2.30 7.90
N LEU A 440 16.05 -3.37 8.64
CA LEU A 440 16.12 -4.72 8.08
C LEU A 440 14.74 -5.20 7.64
N ARG A 441 14.60 -5.58 6.36
CA ARG A 441 13.35 -6.04 5.73
C ARG A 441 13.52 -7.38 5.05
N GLY A 442 12.39 -7.96 4.65
CA GLY A 442 12.35 -9.26 3.96
C GLY A 442 13.10 -9.25 2.62
N SER A 443 13.07 -8.14 1.86
CA SER A 443 13.78 -7.98 0.58
C SER A 443 14.93 -6.97 0.68
N LEU A 444 15.97 -7.17 -0.15
CA LEU A 444 17.10 -6.24 -0.25
C LEU A 444 16.64 -4.85 -0.69
N ALA A 445 15.76 -4.77 -1.67
CA ALA A 445 15.23 -3.49 -2.17
C ALA A 445 14.64 -2.62 -1.06
N GLN A 446 13.79 -3.22 -0.22
CA GLN A 446 13.18 -2.52 0.91
C GLN A 446 14.20 -2.14 1.99
N THR A 447 15.20 -2.99 2.24
CA THR A 447 16.26 -2.69 3.21
C THR A 447 17.10 -1.51 2.73
N LEU A 448 17.50 -1.46 1.45
CA LEU A 448 18.26 -0.35 0.88
C LEU A 448 17.50 0.98 0.92
N GLU A 449 16.23 0.97 0.55
CA GLU A 449 15.36 2.15 0.64
C GLU A 449 15.24 2.65 2.08
N ARG A 450 15.02 1.72 3.03
CA ARG A 450 14.91 2.05 4.45
C ARG A 450 16.23 2.53 5.04
N ARG A 451 17.36 1.92 4.67
CA ARG A 451 18.69 2.35 5.05
C ARG A 451 18.94 3.81 4.64
N ASN A 452 18.79 4.10 3.36
CA ASN A 452 19.06 5.45 2.83
C ASN A 452 18.12 6.49 3.48
N SER A 453 16.85 6.15 3.62
CA SER A 453 15.85 7.01 4.27
C SER A 453 16.14 7.19 5.77
N ARG A 454 16.65 6.16 6.45
CA ARG A 454 16.98 6.23 7.89
C ARG A 454 18.17 7.14 8.14
N VAL A 455 19.25 6.98 7.37
CA VAL A 455 20.45 7.83 7.50
C VAL A 455 20.10 9.29 7.21
N ALA A 456 19.51 9.57 6.03
CA ALA A 456 19.11 10.92 5.67
C ALA A 456 18.08 11.52 6.66
N GLY A 457 17.11 10.70 7.10
CA GLY A 457 16.10 11.13 8.04
C GLY A 457 16.66 11.39 9.45
N THR A 458 17.65 10.63 9.90
CA THR A 458 18.32 10.92 11.18
C THR A 458 19.09 12.22 11.11
N LEU A 459 19.86 12.47 10.05
CA LEU A 459 20.58 13.73 9.89
C LEU A 459 19.64 14.94 9.87
N LEU A 460 18.59 14.89 9.06
CA LEU A 460 17.60 15.95 9.00
C LEU A 460 16.82 16.11 10.31
N GLY A 461 16.51 15.02 10.99
CA GLY A 461 15.83 15.02 12.28
C GLY A 461 16.69 15.60 13.39
N CYS A 462 18.01 15.33 13.39
CA CYS A 462 18.97 15.94 14.31
C CYS A 462 19.05 17.47 14.11
N VAL A 463 19.11 17.92 12.85
CA VAL A 463 19.11 19.36 12.54
C VAL A 463 17.82 20.04 13.02
N LEU A 464 16.68 19.40 12.79
CA LEU A 464 15.38 19.92 13.25
C LEU A 464 15.28 19.94 14.78
N ALA A 465 15.71 18.86 15.45
CA ALA A 465 15.72 18.78 16.90
C ALA A 465 16.65 19.84 17.51
N LEU A 466 17.86 20.00 16.94
CA LEU A 466 18.80 21.04 17.37
C LEU A 466 18.17 22.44 17.25
N GLY A 467 17.53 22.75 16.12
CA GLY A 467 16.84 24.02 15.93
C GLY A 467 15.73 24.27 16.94
N LEU A 468 14.93 23.25 17.27
CA LEU A 468 13.87 23.36 18.27
C LEU A 468 14.41 23.52 19.70
N LEU A 469 15.48 22.80 20.04
CA LEU A 469 16.10 22.88 21.36
C LEU A 469 16.87 24.20 21.56
N SER A 470 17.55 24.69 20.54
CA SER A 470 18.23 26.00 20.59
C SER A 470 17.26 27.19 20.69
N ALA A 471 16.00 27.01 20.29
CA ALA A 471 14.96 28.02 20.45
C ALA A 471 14.44 28.15 21.90
N HIS A 472 14.92 27.33 22.85
CA HIS A 472 14.55 27.34 24.27
C HIS A 472 13.03 27.39 24.49
N LEU A 473 12.30 26.56 23.73
CA LEU A 473 10.84 26.52 23.79
C LEU A 473 10.33 26.06 25.17
N PRO A 474 9.19 26.60 25.64
CA PRO A 474 8.61 26.15 26.89
C PRO A 474 8.18 24.66 26.82
N PRO A 475 8.14 23.91 27.94
CA PRO A 475 7.83 22.48 27.97
C PRO A 475 6.54 22.13 27.24
N LEU A 476 5.49 22.95 27.34
CA LEU A 476 4.23 22.73 26.62
C LEU A 476 4.42 22.75 25.08
N ALA A 477 5.23 23.66 24.56
CA ALA A 477 5.54 23.70 23.14
C ALA A 477 6.31 22.45 22.67
N LEU A 478 7.24 21.94 23.49
CA LEU A 478 7.95 20.69 23.22
C LEU A 478 6.99 19.49 23.17
N VAL A 479 6.02 19.40 24.08
CA VAL A 479 4.99 18.36 24.08
C VAL A 479 4.13 18.43 22.81
N ILE A 480 3.79 19.63 22.34
CA ILE A 480 3.06 19.82 21.08
C ILE A 480 3.90 19.31 19.90
N TRP A 481 5.18 19.67 19.83
CA TRP A 481 6.10 19.20 18.78
C TRP A 481 6.28 17.68 18.81
N ILE A 482 6.43 17.07 19.98
CA ILE A 482 6.48 15.62 20.18
C ILE A 482 5.21 14.96 19.64
N THR A 483 4.05 15.49 19.98
CA THR A 483 2.74 14.98 19.52
C THR A 483 2.62 15.09 17.99
N LEU A 484 2.97 16.24 17.40
CA LEU A 484 2.96 16.40 15.95
C LEU A 484 3.95 15.47 15.25
N ALA A 485 5.17 15.33 15.80
CA ALA A 485 6.17 14.42 15.26
C ALA A 485 5.70 12.96 15.31
N GLN A 486 5.04 12.54 16.39
CA GLN A 486 4.42 11.21 16.48
C GLN A 486 3.35 11.00 15.39
N GLY A 487 2.47 11.99 15.18
CA GLY A 487 1.45 11.95 14.14
C GLY A 487 2.04 11.81 12.74
N VAL A 488 3.09 12.58 12.45
CA VAL A 488 3.81 12.51 11.18
C VAL A 488 4.54 11.18 11.03
N ALA A 489 5.23 10.72 12.07
CA ALA A 489 5.95 9.45 12.06
C ALA A 489 5.03 8.27 11.75
N HIS A 490 3.86 8.20 12.39
CA HIS A 490 2.88 7.15 12.14
C HIS A 490 2.21 7.30 10.78
N GLY A 491 1.72 8.48 10.43
CA GLY A 491 0.99 8.72 9.20
C GLY A 491 1.80 8.37 7.94
N PHE A 492 3.08 8.66 7.93
CA PHE A 492 3.96 8.42 6.77
C PHE A 492 4.74 7.10 6.80
N ALA A 493 4.58 6.27 7.85
CA ALA A 493 5.38 5.06 8.08
C ALA A 493 5.43 4.07 6.90
N VAL A 494 4.32 3.94 6.17
CA VAL A 494 4.19 3.04 5.02
C VAL A 494 4.50 3.75 3.70
N ARG A 495 4.11 5.02 3.54
CA ARG A 495 4.16 5.71 2.24
C ARG A 495 5.47 6.45 1.96
N ARG A 496 6.07 7.09 2.95
CA ARG A 496 7.32 7.87 2.81
C ARG A 496 8.17 7.75 4.06
N TYR A 497 8.90 6.66 4.15
CA TYR A 497 9.69 6.35 5.33
C TYR A 497 10.74 7.43 5.69
N LEU A 498 11.25 8.19 4.73
CA LEU A 498 12.13 9.34 5.01
C LEU A 498 11.46 10.34 5.97
N VAL A 499 10.20 10.71 5.71
CA VAL A 499 9.44 11.65 6.56
C VAL A 499 9.24 11.06 7.96
N THR A 500 8.91 9.77 8.04
CA THR A 500 8.83 9.04 9.31
C THR A 500 10.17 9.05 10.06
N ALA A 501 11.28 8.84 9.38
CA ALA A 501 12.61 8.80 9.99
C ALA A 501 13.01 10.16 10.56
N VAL A 502 12.72 11.26 9.85
CA VAL A 502 12.90 12.64 10.36
C VAL A 502 12.09 12.84 11.63
N ALA A 503 10.78 12.60 11.54
CA ALA A 503 9.86 12.83 12.65
C ALA A 503 10.19 11.96 13.88
N ALA A 504 10.49 10.66 13.69
CA ALA A 504 10.83 9.75 14.77
C ALA A 504 12.18 10.10 15.43
N THR A 505 13.15 10.63 14.68
CA THR A 505 14.42 11.10 15.26
C THR A 505 14.22 12.37 16.06
N THR A 506 13.50 13.34 15.54
CA THR A 506 13.14 14.57 16.26
C THR A 506 12.38 14.24 17.56
N LEU A 507 11.35 13.37 17.46
CA LEU A 507 10.58 12.88 18.60
C LEU A 507 11.49 12.29 19.68
N GLY A 508 12.35 11.34 19.31
CA GLY A 508 13.23 10.66 20.27
C GLY A 508 14.23 11.59 20.95
N LEU A 509 14.78 12.56 20.23
CA LEU A 509 15.72 13.54 20.79
C LEU A 509 15.01 14.54 21.72
N LEU A 510 13.84 15.02 21.36
CA LEU A 510 13.04 15.91 22.23
C LEU A 510 12.60 15.19 23.51
N GLN A 511 12.21 13.92 23.42
CA GLN A 511 11.86 13.11 24.60
C GLN A 511 13.09 12.87 25.48
N ALA A 512 14.25 12.52 24.89
CA ALA A 512 15.47 12.33 25.66
C ALA A 512 15.91 13.61 26.40
N HIS A 513 15.80 14.78 25.74
CA HIS A 513 16.08 16.06 26.38
C HIS A 513 15.15 16.37 27.56
N MET A 514 13.84 16.08 27.43
CA MET A 514 12.88 16.29 28.52
C MET A 514 13.10 15.35 29.70
N LEU A 515 13.57 14.12 29.46
CA LEU A 515 13.83 13.12 30.51
C LEU A 515 15.17 13.37 31.23
N ASN A 516 16.19 13.89 30.55
CA ASN A 516 17.54 14.00 31.07
C ASN A 516 17.90 15.39 31.65
N ASN A 517 16.89 16.24 31.90
CA ASN A 517 17.06 17.56 32.54
C ASN A 517 18.27 18.39 32.04
N GLY A 518 18.52 18.37 30.71
CA GLY A 518 19.54 19.25 30.11
C GLY A 518 20.96 18.68 29.97
N GLY A 519 21.13 17.38 29.93
CA GLY A 519 22.37 16.74 29.50
C GLY A 519 22.89 17.25 28.14
N SER A 520 24.20 17.11 27.83
CA SER A 520 24.78 17.72 26.63
C SER A 520 24.07 17.23 25.34
N THR A 521 23.28 18.13 24.75
CA THR A 521 22.51 17.88 23.52
C THR A 521 23.42 17.47 22.35
N ALA A 522 24.62 18.03 22.27
CA ALA A 522 25.57 17.74 21.21
C ALA A 522 26.04 16.27 21.25
N PHE A 523 26.32 15.74 22.45
CA PHE A 523 26.72 14.34 22.61
C PHE A 523 25.60 13.39 22.21
N ALA A 524 24.36 13.63 22.65
CA ALA A 524 23.21 12.80 22.29
C ALA A 524 22.93 12.80 20.78
N LEU A 525 23.18 13.92 20.09
CA LEU A 525 23.07 14.02 18.63
C LEU A 525 24.12 13.17 17.91
N LEU A 526 25.39 13.25 18.36
CA LEU A 526 26.50 12.48 17.77
C LEU A 526 26.29 10.97 18.00
N GLU A 527 25.95 10.57 19.22
CA GLU A 527 25.62 9.18 19.56
C GLU A 527 24.46 8.67 18.65
N ARG A 528 23.41 9.47 18.48
CA ARG A 528 22.29 9.10 17.62
C ARG A 528 22.68 8.88 16.17
N VAL A 529 23.56 9.70 15.63
CA VAL A 529 24.08 9.54 14.26
C VAL A 529 24.97 8.31 14.17
N ALA A 530 25.90 8.13 15.11
CA ALA A 530 26.79 6.97 15.15
C ALA A 530 26.01 5.64 15.23
N ASP A 531 25.07 5.53 16.16
CA ASP A 531 24.22 4.35 16.32
C ASP A 531 23.35 4.07 15.08
N THR A 532 22.90 5.14 14.41
CA THR A 532 22.17 4.97 13.16
C THR A 532 23.07 4.45 12.04
N LEU A 533 24.29 4.95 11.91
CA LEU A 533 25.24 4.49 10.90
C LEU A 533 25.65 3.03 11.14
N ILE A 534 26.00 2.69 12.37
CA ILE A 534 26.37 1.31 12.76
C ILE A 534 25.17 0.37 12.57
N GLY A 535 23.99 0.72 13.11
CA GLY A 535 22.79 -0.11 13.00
C GLY A 535 22.32 -0.29 11.57
N THR A 536 22.41 0.74 10.71
CA THR A 536 22.10 0.62 9.28
C THR A 536 23.14 -0.20 8.53
N GLY A 537 24.42 -0.11 8.92
CA GLY A 537 25.52 -0.93 8.40
C GLY A 537 25.30 -2.42 8.70
N ILE A 538 24.97 -2.75 9.96
CA ILE A 538 24.63 -4.12 10.38
C ILE A 538 23.42 -4.63 9.60
N ALA A 539 22.32 -3.88 9.55
CA ALA A 539 21.12 -4.27 8.82
C ALA A 539 21.40 -4.51 7.33
N TRP A 540 22.26 -3.69 6.72
CA TRP A 540 22.68 -3.86 5.34
C TRP A 540 23.55 -5.10 5.15
N ALA A 541 24.57 -5.32 5.96
CA ALA A 541 25.45 -6.48 5.89
C ALA A 541 24.65 -7.78 6.06
N PHE A 542 23.76 -7.83 7.06
CA PHE A 542 22.90 -9.00 7.28
C PHE A 542 21.84 -9.21 6.20
N SER A 543 21.59 -8.25 5.32
CA SER A 543 20.73 -8.47 4.14
C SER A 543 21.32 -9.49 3.17
N TYR A 544 22.62 -9.72 3.21
CA TYR A 544 23.34 -10.73 2.42
C TYR A 544 23.53 -12.06 3.15
N VAL A 545 23.22 -12.11 4.45
CA VAL A 545 23.19 -13.34 5.25
C VAL A 545 21.85 -14.02 5.05
N LEU A 546 21.82 -15.25 4.60
CA LEU A 546 20.60 -16.03 4.30
C LEU A 546 19.62 -15.23 3.39
N PRO A 547 20.05 -14.74 2.23
CA PRO A 547 19.24 -13.86 1.41
C PRO A 547 18.00 -14.59 0.85
N SER A 548 16.90 -13.87 0.78
CA SER A 548 15.68 -14.33 0.10
C SER A 548 15.56 -13.59 -1.23
N TRP A 549 16.29 -14.09 -2.26
CA TRP A 549 16.28 -13.49 -3.57
C TRP A 549 14.93 -13.66 -4.26
N GLU A 550 14.47 -12.64 -4.97
CA GLU A 550 13.19 -12.69 -5.69
C GLU A 550 13.16 -13.82 -6.72
N ARG A 551 14.31 -14.17 -7.32
CA ARG A 551 14.40 -15.28 -8.28
C ARG A 551 13.90 -16.62 -7.74
N THR A 552 13.95 -16.86 -6.44
CA THR A 552 13.44 -18.11 -5.83
C THR A 552 11.93 -18.12 -5.68
N GLN A 553 11.30 -16.96 -5.59
CA GLN A 553 9.85 -16.80 -5.43
C GLN A 553 9.13 -16.62 -6.77
N LEU A 554 9.82 -16.09 -7.78
CA LEU A 554 9.25 -15.78 -9.08
C LEU A 554 8.60 -16.98 -9.80
N PRO A 555 9.17 -18.21 -9.80
CA PRO A 555 8.52 -19.36 -10.45
C PRO A 555 7.12 -19.64 -9.89
N ALA A 556 6.95 -19.56 -8.57
CA ALA A 556 5.66 -19.76 -7.93
C ALA A 556 4.67 -18.62 -8.27
N LEU A 557 5.15 -17.37 -8.34
CA LEU A 557 4.34 -16.23 -8.75
C LEU A 557 3.93 -16.30 -10.22
N VAL A 558 4.82 -16.76 -11.09
CA VAL A 558 4.51 -17.00 -12.51
C VAL A 558 3.46 -18.08 -12.65
N ALA A 559 3.64 -19.23 -12.00
CA ALA A 559 2.66 -20.34 -12.03
C ALA A 559 1.28 -19.89 -11.51
N ARG A 560 1.24 -19.12 -10.40
CA ARG A 560 0.00 -18.55 -9.87
C ARG A 560 -0.66 -17.61 -10.89
N THR A 561 0.14 -16.74 -11.54
CA THR A 561 -0.37 -15.78 -12.53
C THR A 561 -0.97 -16.50 -13.73
N LEU A 562 -0.27 -17.50 -14.27
CA LEU A 562 -0.75 -18.27 -15.41
C LEU A 562 -2.04 -19.05 -15.08
N ALA A 563 -2.09 -19.68 -13.89
CA ALA A 563 -3.29 -20.39 -13.43
C ALA A 563 -4.49 -19.44 -13.23
N ALA A 564 -4.26 -18.25 -12.65
CA ALA A 564 -5.29 -17.27 -12.44
C ALA A 564 -5.83 -16.70 -13.77
N GLN A 565 -4.96 -16.49 -14.76
CA GLN A 565 -5.35 -16.05 -16.10
C GLN A 565 -6.12 -17.13 -16.86
N ALA A 566 -5.71 -18.39 -16.77
CA ALA A 566 -6.42 -19.51 -17.38
C ALA A 566 -7.84 -19.65 -16.79
N GLN A 567 -7.97 -19.53 -15.47
CA GLN A 567 -9.27 -19.57 -14.80
C GLN A 567 -10.14 -18.36 -15.19
N HIS A 568 -9.55 -17.16 -15.27
CA HIS A 568 -10.27 -15.97 -15.71
C HIS A 568 -10.74 -16.09 -17.16
N ALA A 569 -9.92 -16.62 -18.07
CA ALA A 569 -10.30 -16.88 -19.46
C ALA A 569 -11.49 -17.84 -19.54
N ARG A 570 -11.43 -18.97 -18.80
CA ARG A 570 -12.51 -19.96 -18.76
C ARG A 570 -13.84 -19.34 -18.33
N VAL A 571 -13.82 -18.56 -17.25
CA VAL A 571 -15.06 -17.94 -16.72
C VAL A 571 -15.53 -16.77 -17.59
N SER A 572 -14.63 -16.01 -18.22
CA SER A 572 -14.99 -14.86 -19.08
C SER A 572 -15.58 -15.28 -20.41
N LEU A 573 -15.15 -16.39 -20.98
CA LEU A 573 -15.61 -16.93 -22.26
C LEU A 573 -16.79 -17.88 -22.08
N GLY A 574 -17.11 -18.31 -20.86
CA GLY A 574 -18.29 -19.13 -20.58
C GLY A 574 -19.60 -18.34 -20.72
N LEU A 575 -20.61 -18.93 -21.36
CA LEU A 575 -21.94 -18.32 -21.57
C LEU A 575 -22.81 -18.32 -20.30
N GLY A 576 -22.35 -18.93 -19.20
CA GLY A 576 -23.10 -18.99 -17.95
C GLY A 576 -23.60 -17.64 -17.45
N GLN A 577 -22.88 -16.55 -17.75
CA GLN A 577 -23.30 -15.19 -17.38
C GLN A 577 -24.49 -14.65 -18.23
N LEU A 578 -24.66 -15.15 -19.44
CA LEU A 578 -25.76 -14.74 -20.34
C LEU A 578 -27.04 -15.52 -20.06
N GLN A 579 -26.91 -16.73 -19.53
CA GLN A 579 -28.00 -17.70 -19.28
C GLN A 579 -28.38 -17.81 -17.80
N ALA A 580 -27.63 -17.14 -16.91
CA ALA A 580 -27.78 -17.29 -15.47
C ALA A 580 -29.16 -16.81 -14.98
N VAL A 581 -29.78 -17.65 -14.17
CA VAL A 581 -30.97 -17.37 -13.39
C VAL A 581 -30.59 -16.69 -12.06
N ASP A 582 -29.35 -16.89 -11.61
CA ASP A 582 -28.82 -16.33 -10.38
C ASP A 582 -27.53 -15.51 -10.59
N ASN A 583 -27.00 -14.93 -9.53
CA ASN A 583 -25.80 -14.09 -9.56
C ASN A 583 -24.48 -14.88 -9.41
N ALA A 584 -24.52 -16.21 -9.36
CA ALA A 584 -23.33 -17.04 -9.11
C ALA A 584 -22.26 -16.93 -10.22
N PRO A 585 -22.61 -16.93 -11.53
CA PRO A 585 -21.62 -16.77 -12.61
C PRO A 585 -20.96 -15.41 -12.61
N GLU A 586 -21.67 -14.33 -12.27
CA GLU A 586 -21.09 -13.00 -12.17
C GLU A 586 -20.13 -12.91 -10.98
N LEU A 587 -20.49 -13.49 -9.85
CA LEU A 587 -19.62 -13.58 -8.68
C LEU A 587 -18.34 -14.34 -9.03
N ALA A 588 -18.44 -15.50 -9.65
CA ALA A 588 -17.31 -16.31 -10.08
C ALA A 588 -16.37 -15.52 -11.01
N TRP A 589 -16.93 -14.79 -11.98
CA TRP A 589 -16.16 -13.94 -12.87
C TRP A 589 -15.45 -12.81 -12.13
N ARG A 590 -16.13 -12.10 -11.22
CA ARG A 590 -15.53 -11.01 -10.43
C ARG A 590 -14.37 -11.50 -9.57
N LEU A 591 -14.48 -12.70 -8.99
CA LEU A 591 -13.43 -13.30 -8.19
C LEU A 591 -12.24 -13.78 -9.04
N ALA A 592 -12.49 -14.45 -10.16
CA ALA A 592 -11.44 -14.88 -11.09
C ALA A 592 -10.69 -13.67 -11.67
N ARG A 593 -11.41 -12.61 -12.05
CA ARG A 593 -10.83 -11.35 -12.49
C ARG A 593 -9.92 -10.73 -11.43
N ARG A 594 -10.40 -10.66 -10.18
CA ARG A 594 -9.61 -10.14 -9.06
C ARG A 594 -8.30 -10.91 -8.90
N GLU A 595 -8.36 -12.24 -8.86
CA GLU A 595 -7.18 -13.09 -8.69
C GLU A 595 -6.18 -12.92 -9.84
N ALA A 596 -6.66 -12.79 -11.08
CA ALA A 596 -5.80 -12.54 -12.24
C ALA A 596 -5.05 -11.20 -12.15
N TYR A 597 -5.72 -10.12 -11.70
CA TYR A 597 -5.05 -8.83 -11.46
C TYR A 597 -4.11 -8.85 -10.26
N ASP A 598 -4.52 -9.46 -9.15
CA ASP A 598 -3.74 -9.46 -7.91
C ASP A 598 -2.45 -10.31 -8.08
N SER A 599 -2.53 -11.46 -8.77
CA SER A 599 -1.37 -12.29 -9.09
C SER A 599 -0.39 -11.60 -10.05
N LEU A 600 -0.90 -10.94 -11.10
CA LEU A 600 -0.08 -10.20 -12.05
C LEU A 600 0.59 -8.99 -11.39
N SER A 601 -0.13 -8.27 -10.54
CA SER A 601 0.43 -7.16 -9.74
C SER A 601 1.54 -7.63 -8.80
N ALA A 602 1.37 -8.78 -8.14
CA ALA A 602 2.39 -9.37 -7.28
C ALA A 602 3.66 -9.73 -8.08
N LEU A 603 3.49 -10.28 -9.29
CA LEU A 603 4.60 -10.59 -10.20
C LEU A 603 5.35 -9.33 -10.63
N VAL A 604 4.64 -8.25 -11.00
CA VAL A 604 5.24 -6.94 -11.34
C VAL A 604 6.04 -6.38 -10.17
N GLN A 605 5.49 -6.40 -8.95
CA GLN A 605 6.18 -5.91 -7.76
C GLN A 605 7.43 -6.73 -7.42
N ALA A 606 7.38 -8.06 -7.54
CA ALA A 606 8.54 -8.94 -7.34
C ALA A 606 9.64 -8.65 -8.37
N THR A 607 9.28 -8.50 -9.65
CA THR A 607 10.22 -8.13 -10.72
C THR A 607 10.88 -6.79 -10.43
N GLN A 608 10.13 -5.79 -9.95
CA GLN A 608 10.70 -4.49 -9.61
C GLN A 608 11.65 -4.55 -8.40
N ARG A 609 11.33 -5.35 -7.37
CA ARG A 609 12.23 -5.55 -6.23
C ARG A 609 13.55 -6.22 -6.64
N SER A 610 13.51 -7.12 -7.62
CA SER A 610 14.70 -7.80 -8.13
C SER A 610 15.71 -6.86 -8.79
N LEU A 611 15.27 -5.67 -9.25
CA LEU A 611 16.17 -4.68 -9.84
C LEU A 611 17.24 -4.16 -8.86
N ALA A 612 16.96 -4.19 -7.57
CA ALA A 612 17.91 -3.80 -6.52
C ALA A 612 18.89 -4.92 -6.14
N GLU A 613 18.66 -6.14 -6.60
CA GLU A 613 19.49 -7.29 -6.30
C GLU A 613 20.79 -7.29 -7.16
N PRO A 614 21.86 -7.95 -6.69
CA PRO A 614 23.09 -8.10 -7.48
C PRO A 614 22.84 -8.73 -8.85
N ARG A 615 23.55 -8.28 -9.88
CA ARG A 615 23.34 -8.75 -11.26
C ARG A 615 23.40 -10.26 -11.43
N ALA A 616 24.28 -10.93 -10.69
CA ALA A 616 24.48 -12.38 -10.75
C ALA A 616 23.26 -13.21 -10.29
N VAL A 617 22.37 -12.63 -9.48
CA VAL A 617 21.18 -13.31 -8.95
C VAL A 617 19.86 -12.80 -9.55
N ARG A 618 19.92 -11.80 -10.45
CA ARG A 618 18.73 -11.25 -11.08
C ARG A 618 18.07 -12.28 -12.00
N PRO A 619 16.74 -12.33 -12.02
CA PRO A 619 16.00 -13.14 -12.97
C PRO A 619 16.09 -12.57 -14.39
N PRO A 620 15.66 -13.30 -15.42
CA PRO A 620 15.60 -12.80 -16.80
C PRO A 620 14.52 -11.73 -16.94
N LEU A 621 14.89 -10.46 -16.72
CA LEU A 621 13.97 -9.32 -16.65
C LEU A 621 13.17 -9.13 -17.92
N ALA A 622 13.80 -9.24 -19.11
CA ALA A 622 13.12 -9.05 -20.39
C ALA A 622 11.99 -10.09 -20.61
N ALA A 623 12.23 -11.35 -20.25
CA ALA A 623 11.21 -12.40 -20.34
C ALA A 623 10.04 -12.15 -19.38
N LEU A 624 10.35 -11.67 -18.16
CA LEU A 624 9.32 -11.34 -17.17
C LEU A 624 8.50 -10.11 -17.58
N GLU A 625 9.11 -9.07 -18.11
CA GLU A 625 8.42 -7.88 -18.62
C GLU A 625 7.52 -8.25 -19.80
N HIS A 626 8.02 -9.11 -20.71
CA HIS A 626 7.22 -9.61 -21.83
C HIS A 626 6.02 -10.44 -21.34
N LEU A 627 6.22 -11.35 -20.38
CA LEU A 627 5.14 -12.13 -19.79
C LEU A 627 4.07 -11.23 -19.12
N GLN A 628 4.51 -10.22 -18.38
CA GLN A 628 3.63 -9.26 -17.72
C GLN A 628 2.82 -8.45 -18.74
N ALA A 629 3.48 -7.95 -19.80
CA ALA A 629 2.81 -7.21 -20.87
C ALA A 629 1.76 -8.08 -21.56
N ARG A 630 2.10 -9.35 -21.91
CA ARG A 630 1.15 -10.31 -22.49
C ARG A 630 0.01 -10.64 -21.54
N GLY A 631 0.30 -10.75 -20.24
CA GLY A 631 -0.73 -10.97 -19.23
C GLY A 631 -1.75 -9.83 -19.15
N TYR A 632 -1.32 -8.58 -19.16
CA TYR A 632 -2.23 -7.43 -19.24
C TYR A 632 -2.97 -7.37 -20.59
N GLN A 633 -2.31 -7.71 -21.68
CA GLN A 633 -2.95 -7.78 -22.99
C GLN A 633 -4.07 -8.83 -23.02
N LEU A 634 -3.87 -10.01 -22.44
CA LEU A 634 -4.90 -11.04 -22.33
C LEU A 634 -6.09 -10.56 -21.49
N LEU A 635 -5.85 -9.91 -20.34
CA LEU A 635 -6.91 -9.33 -19.54
C LEU A 635 -7.73 -8.29 -20.34
N ALA A 636 -7.06 -7.46 -21.13
CA ALA A 636 -7.70 -6.49 -22.01
C ALA A 636 -8.59 -7.16 -23.07
N GLN A 637 -8.09 -8.21 -23.72
CA GLN A 637 -8.83 -8.97 -24.74
C GLN A 637 -10.06 -9.64 -24.14
N LEU A 638 -9.91 -10.31 -23.00
CA LEU A 638 -11.04 -10.96 -22.30
C LEU A 638 -12.11 -9.95 -21.88
N THR A 639 -11.69 -8.76 -21.43
CA THR A 639 -12.63 -7.67 -21.12
C THR A 639 -13.38 -7.19 -22.38
N ALA A 640 -12.67 -6.99 -23.49
CA ALA A 640 -13.27 -6.57 -24.75
C ALA A 640 -14.28 -7.60 -25.28
N VAL A 641 -13.92 -8.89 -25.25
CA VAL A 641 -14.81 -9.98 -25.66
C VAL A 641 -16.07 -10.03 -24.77
N LYS A 642 -15.89 -9.98 -23.45
CA LYS A 642 -17.02 -9.98 -22.52
C LYS A 642 -17.96 -8.80 -22.77
N THR A 643 -17.41 -7.59 -22.98
CA THR A 643 -18.23 -6.40 -23.27
C THR A 643 -19.04 -6.59 -24.56
N LEU A 644 -18.44 -7.17 -25.60
CA LEU A 644 -19.15 -7.49 -26.86
C LEU A 644 -20.25 -8.51 -26.64
N LEU A 645 -20.01 -9.57 -25.89
CA LEU A 645 -21.01 -10.61 -25.58
C LEU A 645 -22.21 -10.00 -24.83
N LEU A 646 -21.97 -9.14 -23.85
CA LEU A 646 -23.03 -8.47 -23.09
C LEU A 646 -23.83 -7.49 -23.94
N LEU A 647 -23.16 -6.68 -24.77
CA LEU A 647 -23.82 -5.70 -25.66
C LEU A 647 -24.68 -6.38 -26.72
N ARG A 648 -24.29 -7.55 -27.21
CA ARG A 648 -25.00 -8.31 -28.26
C ARG A 648 -25.87 -9.43 -27.71
N ARG A 649 -26.12 -9.48 -26.40
CA ARG A 649 -26.84 -10.57 -25.71
C ARG A 649 -28.14 -10.95 -26.43
N GLY A 650 -28.92 -9.96 -26.90
CA GLY A 650 -30.19 -10.20 -27.58
C GLY A 650 -30.08 -10.67 -29.05
N LEU A 651 -28.89 -10.61 -29.63
CA LEU A 651 -28.60 -11.02 -31.02
C LEU A 651 -27.82 -12.34 -31.10
N LEU A 652 -27.28 -12.83 -29.97
CA LEU A 652 -26.44 -14.03 -29.94
C LEU A 652 -27.32 -15.29 -29.88
N GLN A 653 -27.12 -16.19 -30.82
CA GLN A 653 -27.62 -17.57 -30.73
C GLN A 653 -26.60 -18.39 -29.89
N ALA A 654 -26.99 -18.71 -28.65
CA ALA A 654 -26.12 -19.37 -27.68
C ALA A 654 -25.48 -20.66 -28.24
N GLU A 655 -26.26 -21.45 -28.98
CA GLU A 655 -25.83 -22.72 -29.58
C GLU A 655 -24.68 -22.56 -30.58
N GLN A 656 -24.63 -21.45 -31.31
CA GLN A 656 -23.61 -21.21 -32.35
C GLN A 656 -22.30 -20.66 -31.76
N VAL A 657 -22.37 -19.99 -30.62
CA VAL A 657 -21.23 -19.26 -30.02
C VAL A 657 -20.57 -20.06 -28.90
N GLN A 658 -21.29 -20.98 -28.28
CA GLN A 658 -20.81 -21.73 -27.10
C GLN A 658 -19.55 -22.54 -27.42
N ALA A 659 -19.60 -23.43 -28.41
CA ALA A 659 -18.49 -24.31 -28.73
C ALA A 659 -17.20 -23.57 -29.14
N PRO A 660 -17.23 -22.52 -29.99
CA PRO A 660 -16.07 -21.72 -30.29
C PRO A 660 -15.45 -21.01 -29.07
N LEU A 661 -16.28 -20.50 -28.14
CA LEU A 661 -15.79 -19.83 -26.93
C LEU A 661 -15.18 -20.82 -25.94
N GLU A 662 -15.78 -21.98 -25.74
CA GLU A 662 -15.22 -23.06 -24.90
C GLU A 662 -13.89 -23.54 -25.47
N GLN A 663 -13.83 -23.80 -26.78
CA GLN A 663 -12.58 -24.17 -27.45
C GLN A 663 -11.50 -23.09 -27.31
N ALA A 664 -11.85 -21.81 -27.41
CA ALA A 664 -10.91 -20.71 -27.18
C ALA A 664 -10.41 -20.67 -25.73
N ALA A 665 -11.32 -20.90 -24.76
CA ALA A 665 -10.96 -20.96 -23.33
C ALA A 665 -10.01 -22.13 -23.02
N GLU A 666 -10.28 -23.30 -23.60
CA GLU A 666 -9.41 -24.47 -23.46
C GLU A 666 -8.04 -24.24 -24.08
N ARG A 667 -7.98 -23.70 -25.29
CA ARG A 667 -6.72 -23.35 -25.97
C ARG A 667 -5.89 -22.36 -25.13
N ILE A 668 -6.51 -21.31 -24.62
CA ILE A 668 -5.83 -20.35 -23.73
C ILE A 668 -5.30 -21.09 -22.49
N GLY A 669 -6.14 -21.94 -21.88
CA GLY A 669 -5.75 -22.74 -20.71
C GLY A 669 -4.56 -23.66 -20.97
N THR A 670 -4.58 -24.40 -22.07
CA THR A 670 -3.49 -25.31 -22.45
C THR A 670 -2.19 -24.57 -22.73
N LEU A 671 -2.25 -23.45 -23.46
CA LEU A 671 -1.07 -22.62 -23.76
C LEU A 671 -0.46 -22.00 -22.47
N LEU A 672 -1.29 -21.53 -21.54
CA LEU A 672 -0.81 -20.92 -20.30
C LEU A 672 -0.26 -21.95 -19.31
N LEU A 673 -0.85 -23.14 -19.23
CA LEU A 673 -0.47 -24.16 -18.26
C LEU A 673 0.58 -25.16 -18.79
N GLY A 674 1.00 -25.02 -20.04
CA GLY A 674 1.97 -25.91 -20.68
C GLY A 674 1.49 -27.36 -20.82
N LYS A 675 0.17 -27.60 -20.77
CA LYS A 675 -0.44 -28.90 -21.04
C LYS A 675 -0.60 -29.05 -22.55
N ALA A 676 -0.13 -30.16 -23.10
CA ALA A 676 -0.44 -30.48 -24.49
C ALA A 676 -1.96 -30.51 -24.70
N PRO A 677 -2.49 -30.00 -25.83
CA PRO A 677 -3.90 -30.17 -26.15
C PRO A 677 -4.22 -31.67 -26.16
N ALA A 678 -5.28 -32.05 -25.43
CA ALA A 678 -5.76 -33.41 -25.39
C ALA A 678 -6.29 -33.88 -26.77
#